data_e6db3a966c9aa26129ab9bdd20810b87
#
_entry.id   e6db3a966c9aa26129ab9bdd20810b87
#
_cell.length_a   1.000
_cell.length_b   1.000
_cell.length_c   1.000
_cell.angle_alpha   90.00
_cell.angle_beta   90.00
_cell.angle_gamma   90.00
#
_symmetry.space_group_name_H-M   'P 1'
#
loop_
_entity.id
_entity.type
_entity.pdbx_description
1 polymer ?
#
loop_
_entity_poly.entity_id
_entity_poly.type
_entity_poly.pdbx_seq_one_letter_code
_entity_poly.pdbx_strand_id
1 'polypeptide(L)'
;MDVMLNKPYRVSRPALWLLLGLGICALAAFGIEAGYKILWEKLISGQPAQSPERIAGFFAFAYFIFLHFVIRPERIYQFIYRYRFALALAVFVFCVAMQFHGSSMSVWNVYLEPGDEPSRFQEPIFGRYRGIRSDEWNVFTPLALSQEFNDYGIMNPISRAWPTDMLTIYNQPVWDITLIAKPFYWGYLLLGPSYGLSWFWAGRLIALFLVTFELFMLLTKGKKGYSVMAAFLIAFAPVVQWWFAINFFVEMLVAGQLAILMIYHFMNTDHLLKKAIYAFVFALCGLAYIFALYPAWMIPLLYVFAVLAIWVIASNFKNGKRRKAEWFYVIGALLLIGGIAGFWYLRSEEAFALTMNTAYPGKRVYTGGDVRGMLFAYTSNLITPYLSTPNPCEGAMMYGFFPLTEIIALTYLIKKKGKDLLVVLLLLLDAAFLAFAIFGVPEWLAKATLLSNTTARILPIICLIEIILYLKILSATDEPLAAKKWSRAVFIVLGILLSCFAVWAAARSIDPILLPEHGVPKAYWIGFAAIMSAFMAYFFLHRKGLLKKLFIICVCALAFLSGAFVNPIMRTADAIYDKPLAEAVQELQQEEPGTWIATDQYSNFLIANGAPTITSTNIFPALERWELLDPDGKSEEIYNRYAHIVLSFTEEETAFESGAAVDTFTLRLNPNDLFTLGVDYICTSPETDIPTEHFAGTLTPVYEDSRAVIYRVGTD
;
A
#
# COMPACT_ATOMS: atom_id res chain seq x y z
N MET A 1 19.45 40.44 -9.69
CA MET A 1 18.37 39.78 -8.98
C MET A 1 18.85 38.65 -8.06
N ASP A 2 20.06 38.12 -8.24
CA ASP A 2 20.67 37.13 -7.32
C ASP A 2 21.11 37.71 -5.97
N VAL A 3 21.18 39.03 -5.81
CA VAL A 3 21.61 39.69 -4.57
C VAL A 3 20.46 39.84 -3.55
N MET A 4 19.20 39.77 -3.97
CA MET A 4 18.06 39.94 -3.07
C MET A 4 17.67 38.66 -2.33
N LEU A 5 17.98 37.47 -2.83
CA LEU A 5 17.66 36.19 -2.17
C LEU A 5 18.76 35.66 -1.24
N ASN A 6 19.97 36.26 -1.30
CA ASN A 6 21.10 35.83 -0.45
C ASN A 6 21.41 36.75 0.74
N LYS A 7 20.70 37.88 0.91
CA LYS A 7 20.82 38.65 2.15
C LYS A 7 19.95 37.99 3.20
N PRO A 8 20.55 37.47 4.30
CA PRO A 8 19.72 36.99 5.41
C PRO A 8 18.97 38.21 5.95
N TYR A 9 17.63 38.15 5.97
CA TYR A 9 16.86 38.99 6.86
C TYR A 9 17.41 38.71 8.27
N ARG A 10 18.27 39.61 8.80
CA ARG A 10 18.62 39.61 10.21
C ARG A 10 17.39 40.13 10.92
N VAL A 11 16.51 39.20 11.30
CA VAL A 11 15.43 39.55 12.23
C VAL A 11 16.08 39.98 13.52
N SER A 12 15.99 41.27 13.80
CA SER A 12 16.37 41.78 15.12
C SER A 12 15.44 41.14 16.14
N ARG A 13 16.02 40.47 17.16
CA ARG A 13 15.30 39.76 18.22
C ARG A 13 14.61 38.47 17.77
N PRO A 14 15.33 37.43 17.35
CA PRO A 14 14.72 36.17 16.88
C PRO A 14 13.82 35.49 17.91
N ALA A 15 14.11 35.63 19.21
CA ALA A 15 13.27 35.07 20.28
C ALA A 15 11.86 35.70 20.32
N LEU A 16 11.77 37.02 20.10
CA LEU A 16 10.47 37.71 20.04
C LEU A 16 9.64 37.25 18.83
N TRP A 17 10.28 37.06 17.68
CA TRP A 17 9.60 36.55 16.48
C TRP A 17 9.17 35.11 16.64
N LEU A 18 9.95 34.24 17.29
CA LEU A 18 9.55 32.88 17.59
C LEU A 18 8.31 32.83 18.48
N LEU A 19 8.24 33.69 19.50
CA LEU A 19 7.06 33.79 20.38
C LEU A 19 5.84 34.36 19.64
N LEU A 20 6.00 35.43 18.86
CA LEU A 20 4.91 35.97 18.04
C LEU A 20 4.42 34.96 17.00
N GLY A 21 5.34 34.14 16.47
CA GLY A 21 5.05 33.05 15.54
C GLY A 21 4.09 32.01 16.14
N LEU A 22 4.16 31.72 17.43
CA LEU A 22 3.22 30.81 18.09
C LEU A 22 1.78 31.34 17.98
N GLY A 23 1.54 32.61 18.28
CA GLY A 23 0.19 33.21 18.18
C GLY A 23 -0.31 33.29 16.74
N ILE A 24 0.55 33.73 15.81
CA ILE A 24 0.19 33.84 14.37
C ILE A 24 -0.13 32.47 13.80
N CYS A 25 0.67 31.46 14.09
CA CYS A 25 0.48 30.10 13.58
C CYS A 25 -0.72 29.40 14.23
N ALA A 26 -1.05 29.71 15.49
CA ALA A 26 -2.27 29.25 16.13
C ALA A 26 -3.50 29.81 15.40
N LEU A 27 -3.56 31.13 15.15
CA LEU A 27 -4.64 31.73 14.37
C LEU A 27 -4.72 31.16 12.94
N ALA A 28 -3.60 30.94 12.30
CA ALA A 28 -3.54 30.30 10.97
C ALA A 28 -4.08 28.87 11.02
N ALA A 29 -3.77 28.09 12.05
CA ALA A 29 -4.28 26.73 12.21
C ALA A 29 -5.80 26.68 12.31
N PHE A 30 -6.40 27.58 13.10
CA PHE A 30 -7.87 27.70 13.17
C PHE A 30 -8.49 28.14 11.84
N GLY A 31 -7.84 29.06 11.11
CA GLY A 31 -8.26 29.45 9.76
C GLY A 31 -8.21 28.31 8.75
N ILE A 32 -7.16 27.50 8.80
CA ILE A 32 -7.01 26.32 7.96
C ILE A 32 -8.07 25.25 8.31
N GLU A 33 -8.35 25.04 9.59
CA GLU A 33 -9.41 24.13 10.05
C GLU A 33 -10.79 24.58 9.57
N ALA A 34 -11.10 25.87 9.63
CA ALA A 34 -12.35 26.41 9.11
C ALA A 34 -12.44 26.21 7.57
N GLY A 35 -11.35 26.49 6.85
CA GLY A 35 -11.25 26.24 5.41
C GLY A 35 -11.40 24.75 5.06
N TYR A 36 -10.79 23.87 5.84
CA TYR A 36 -10.92 22.42 5.70
C TYR A 36 -12.38 21.97 5.84
N LYS A 37 -13.11 22.45 6.88
CA LYS A 37 -14.51 22.12 7.08
C LYS A 37 -15.39 22.56 5.91
N ILE A 38 -15.22 23.79 5.44
CA ILE A 38 -15.98 24.33 4.30
C ILE A 38 -15.69 23.53 3.03
N LEU A 39 -14.43 23.18 2.79
CA LEU A 39 -14.03 22.41 1.62
C LEU A 39 -14.58 20.98 1.69
N TRP A 40 -14.54 20.38 2.86
CA TRP A 40 -15.06 19.04 3.12
C TRP A 40 -16.57 18.97 2.90
N GLU A 41 -17.33 19.89 3.44
CA GLU A 41 -18.78 19.98 3.25
C GLU A 41 -19.17 20.09 1.78
N LYS A 42 -18.40 20.87 1.00
CA LYS A 42 -18.65 21.06 -0.44
C LYS A 42 -18.25 19.88 -1.32
N LEU A 43 -17.20 19.14 -0.96
CA LEU A 43 -16.62 18.08 -1.81
C LEU A 43 -17.07 16.67 -1.41
N ILE A 44 -17.40 16.44 -0.14
CA ILE A 44 -17.51 15.07 0.40
C ILE A 44 -18.91 14.80 1.01
N SER A 45 -19.69 15.85 1.26
CA SER A 45 -20.94 15.83 2.05
C SER A 45 -20.71 15.48 3.55
N GLY A 46 -21.47 16.15 4.42
CA GLY A 46 -21.33 16.03 5.88
C GLY A 46 -20.28 16.97 6.46
N GLN A 47 -20.40 17.27 7.75
CA GLN A 47 -19.42 18.11 8.46
C GLN A 47 -18.46 17.24 9.26
N PRO A 48 -17.12 17.36 9.05
CA PRO A 48 -16.18 16.61 9.87
C PRO A 48 -16.23 17.10 11.31
N ALA A 49 -16.19 16.17 12.25
CA ALA A 49 -16.10 16.51 13.68
C ALA A 49 -14.90 17.42 13.96
N GLN A 50 -14.96 18.24 15.01
CA GLN A 50 -13.83 19.04 15.43
C GLN A 50 -12.76 18.15 16.03
N SER A 51 -11.53 18.20 15.50
CA SER A 51 -10.40 17.42 15.99
C SER A 51 -9.28 18.33 16.51
N PRO A 52 -8.98 18.28 17.82
CA PRO A 52 -7.84 18.98 18.38
C PRO A 52 -6.51 18.53 17.75
N GLU A 53 -6.39 17.26 17.41
CA GLU A 53 -5.21 16.68 16.77
C GLU A 53 -4.97 17.27 15.38
N ARG A 54 -6.03 17.50 14.61
CA ARG A 54 -5.98 18.14 13.29
C ARG A 54 -5.55 19.59 13.40
N ILE A 55 -6.11 20.34 14.37
CA ILE A 55 -5.71 21.73 14.62
C ILE A 55 -4.25 21.79 15.06
N ALA A 56 -3.79 20.87 15.92
CA ALA A 56 -2.38 20.79 16.32
C ALA A 56 -1.46 20.47 15.12
N GLY A 57 -1.88 19.59 14.22
CA GLY A 57 -1.18 19.29 12.97
C GLY A 57 -1.06 20.52 12.06
N PHE A 58 -2.14 21.28 11.86
CA PHE A 58 -2.12 22.53 11.09
C PHE A 58 -1.26 23.60 11.75
N PHE A 59 -1.28 23.70 13.08
CA PHE A 59 -0.37 24.56 13.81
C PHE A 59 1.09 24.19 13.59
N ALA A 60 1.44 22.92 13.75
CA ALA A 60 2.81 22.45 13.54
C ALA A 60 3.29 22.72 12.11
N PHE A 61 2.44 22.50 11.12
CA PHE A 61 2.73 22.80 9.70
C PHE A 61 2.93 24.31 9.47
N ALA A 62 2.02 25.15 9.95
CA ALA A 62 2.13 26.61 9.84
C ALA A 62 3.38 27.13 10.54
N TYR A 63 3.69 26.60 11.72
CA TYR A 63 4.89 26.99 12.48
C TYR A 63 6.18 26.55 11.80
N PHE A 64 6.20 25.36 11.19
CA PHE A 64 7.34 24.92 10.38
C PHE A 64 7.59 25.85 9.19
N ILE A 65 6.53 26.28 8.49
CA ILE A 65 6.62 27.28 7.41
C ILE A 65 7.15 28.61 7.96
N PHE A 66 6.60 29.08 9.09
CA PHE A 66 7.01 30.34 9.72
C PHE A 66 8.50 30.33 10.10
N LEU A 67 9.01 29.20 10.60
CA LEU A 67 10.44 29.05 10.93
C LEU A 67 11.36 29.33 9.73
N HIS A 68 10.92 29.10 8.50
CA HIS A 68 11.69 29.40 7.30
C HIS A 68 11.91 30.91 7.08
N PHE A 69 11.06 31.77 7.65
CA PHE A 69 11.24 33.22 7.61
C PHE A 69 12.12 33.76 8.74
N VAL A 70 12.17 33.04 9.86
CA VAL A 70 12.93 33.46 11.06
C VAL A 70 14.31 32.83 11.12
N ILE A 71 14.44 31.57 10.73
CA ILE A 71 15.69 30.81 10.72
C ILE A 71 16.16 30.64 9.27
N ARG A 72 17.46 30.68 9.05
CA ARG A 72 18.02 30.42 7.71
C ARG A 72 17.61 29.03 7.22
N PRO A 73 16.91 28.90 6.08
CA PRO A 73 16.41 27.60 5.57
C PRO A 73 17.52 26.56 5.42
N GLU A 74 18.73 26.99 5.02
CA GLU A 74 19.88 26.08 4.87
C GLU A 74 20.27 25.38 6.15
N ARG A 75 20.15 26.05 7.32
CA ARG A 75 20.43 25.43 8.62
C ARG A 75 19.38 24.41 9.00
N ILE A 76 18.09 24.68 8.69
CA ILE A 76 16.98 23.73 8.92
C ILE A 76 17.22 22.50 8.06
N TYR A 77 17.49 22.67 6.76
CA TYR A 77 17.72 21.54 5.85
C TYR A 77 18.97 20.74 6.21
N GLN A 78 20.05 21.40 6.65
CA GLN A 78 21.24 20.69 7.13
C GLN A 78 20.96 19.91 8.42
N PHE A 79 20.20 20.49 9.35
CA PHE A 79 19.79 19.82 10.57
C PHE A 79 18.92 18.58 10.27
N ILE A 80 17.86 18.73 9.46
CA ILE A 80 16.99 17.63 9.04
C ILE A 80 17.80 16.53 8.36
N TYR A 81 18.67 16.88 7.42
CA TYR A 81 19.48 15.89 6.73
C TYR A 81 20.46 15.17 7.67
N ARG A 82 21.10 15.89 8.57
CA ARG A 82 22.07 15.31 9.53
C ARG A 82 21.39 14.35 10.50
N TYR A 83 20.22 14.70 10.97
CA TYR A 83 19.51 13.95 12.02
C TYR A 83 18.31 13.17 11.48
N ARG A 84 18.17 12.98 10.17
CA ARG A 84 17.00 12.38 9.53
C ARG A 84 16.54 11.05 10.11
N PHE A 85 17.48 10.17 10.49
CA PHE A 85 17.14 8.88 11.11
C PHE A 85 16.61 9.05 12.54
N ALA A 86 17.23 9.92 13.33
CA ALA A 86 16.76 10.22 14.68
C ALA A 86 15.40 10.94 14.66
N LEU A 87 15.21 11.88 13.73
CA LEU A 87 13.92 12.54 13.53
C LEU A 87 12.83 11.56 13.07
N ALA A 88 13.17 10.66 12.16
CA ALA A 88 12.25 9.62 11.71
C ALA A 88 11.86 8.67 12.85
N LEU A 89 12.83 8.25 13.68
CA LEU A 89 12.53 7.47 14.88
C LEU A 89 11.65 8.23 15.86
N ALA A 90 11.92 9.52 16.08
CA ALA A 90 11.09 10.35 16.96
C ALA A 90 9.64 10.48 16.44
N VAL A 91 9.46 10.69 15.12
CA VAL A 91 8.14 10.72 14.48
C VAL A 91 7.46 9.36 14.58
N PHE A 92 8.18 8.27 14.36
CA PHE A 92 7.66 6.91 14.50
C PHE A 92 7.15 6.65 15.93
N VAL A 93 8.00 6.92 16.95
CA VAL A 93 7.63 6.76 18.36
C VAL A 93 6.42 7.64 18.71
N PHE A 94 6.38 8.88 18.20
CA PHE A 94 5.24 9.76 18.39
C PHE A 94 3.96 9.18 17.78
N CYS A 95 4.00 8.72 16.53
CA CYS A 95 2.84 8.11 15.88
C CYS A 95 2.33 6.89 16.65
N VAL A 96 3.25 6.01 17.07
CA VAL A 96 2.89 4.81 17.85
C VAL A 96 2.31 5.20 19.21
N ALA A 97 2.94 6.12 19.94
CA ALA A 97 2.42 6.58 21.23
C ALA A 97 1.04 7.22 21.13
N MET A 98 0.76 7.90 20.02
CA MET A 98 -0.54 8.50 19.73
C MET A 98 -1.49 7.52 19.01
N GLN A 99 -1.05 6.32 18.71
CA GLN A 99 -1.81 5.26 18.01
C GLN A 99 -2.35 5.71 16.63
N PHE A 100 -1.64 6.55 15.89
CA PHE A 100 -2.05 7.00 14.57
C PHE A 100 -1.84 5.93 13.50
N HIS A 101 -2.87 5.70 12.69
CA HIS A 101 -2.82 4.75 11.57
C HIS A 101 -3.69 5.21 10.39
N GLY A 102 -3.63 4.49 9.27
CA GLY A 102 -4.34 4.82 8.04
C GLY A 102 -5.42 3.80 7.64
N SER A 103 -5.85 2.91 8.54
CA SER A 103 -6.91 1.94 8.28
C SER A 103 -8.25 2.64 8.04
N SER A 104 -9.07 2.07 7.17
CA SER A 104 -10.44 2.55 6.92
C SER A 104 -11.48 1.88 7.83
N MET A 105 -11.08 1.38 9.01
CA MET A 105 -11.96 0.63 9.92
C MET A 105 -13.20 1.40 10.38
N SER A 106 -13.23 2.73 10.32
CA SER A 106 -14.45 3.51 10.58
C SER A 106 -15.60 3.21 9.60
N VAL A 107 -15.37 2.42 8.55
CA VAL A 107 -16.45 1.84 7.72
C VAL A 107 -17.40 1.00 8.57
N TRP A 108 -16.92 0.37 9.64
CA TRP A 108 -17.77 -0.40 10.56
C TRP A 108 -18.87 0.41 11.21
N ASN A 109 -18.70 1.75 11.34
CA ASN A 109 -19.77 2.64 11.83
C ASN A 109 -20.99 2.70 10.90
N VAL A 110 -20.86 2.26 9.64
CA VAL A 110 -21.98 2.20 8.70
C VAL A 110 -22.85 0.96 8.95
N TYR A 111 -22.22 -0.13 9.39
CA TYR A 111 -22.88 -1.43 9.53
C TYR A 111 -23.30 -1.74 10.98
N LEU A 112 -22.67 -1.12 11.96
CA LEU A 112 -22.82 -1.45 13.37
C LEU A 112 -23.28 -0.25 14.18
N GLU A 113 -24.03 -0.51 15.23
CA GLU A 113 -24.41 0.54 16.19
C GLU A 113 -23.17 1.11 16.89
N PRO A 114 -23.08 2.43 17.03
CA PRO A 114 -22.17 3.03 17.98
C PRO A 114 -22.67 2.77 19.40
N GLY A 115 -21.80 2.70 20.40
CA GLY A 115 -22.19 2.67 21.82
C GLY A 115 -22.95 3.93 22.24
N ASP A 116 -23.47 3.93 23.46
CA ASP A 116 -24.22 5.06 24.02
C ASP A 116 -23.41 6.37 24.05
N GLU A 117 -22.11 6.26 24.31
CA GLU A 117 -21.14 7.35 24.25
C GLU A 117 -19.97 6.96 23.31
N PRO A 118 -20.16 7.03 21.99
CA PRO A 118 -19.12 6.57 21.04
C PRO A 118 -17.83 7.37 21.20
N SER A 119 -16.70 6.67 21.22
CA SER A 119 -15.39 7.29 21.26
C SER A 119 -15.21 8.20 20.04
N ARG A 120 -14.66 9.39 20.27
CA ARG A 120 -14.27 10.30 19.18
C ARG A 120 -13.25 9.68 18.21
N PHE A 121 -12.61 8.58 18.58
CA PHE A 121 -11.61 7.90 17.77
C PHE A 121 -12.21 6.86 16.82
N GLN A 122 -13.51 6.62 16.88
CA GLN A 122 -14.22 5.83 15.88
C GLN A 122 -14.28 6.52 14.50
N GLU A 123 -14.07 7.84 14.46
CA GLU A 123 -14.09 8.63 13.23
C GLU A 123 -12.69 9.11 12.80
N PRO A 124 -12.47 9.35 11.50
CA PRO A 124 -11.21 9.87 11.00
C PRO A 124 -10.88 11.26 11.58
N ILE A 125 -9.65 11.42 12.08
CA ILE A 125 -9.11 12.73 12.47
C ILE A 125 -8.91 13.60 11.23
N PHE A 126 -8.46 12.98 10.13
CA PHE A 126 -8.20 13.65 8.86
C PHE A 126 -8.49 12.70 7.71
N GLY A 127 -8.97 13.23 6.57
CA GLY A 127 -9.33 12.42 5.43
C GLY A 127 -10.69 11.72 5.60
N ARG A 128 -10.93 10.69 4.82
CA ARG A 128 -12.15 9.87 4.85
C ARG A 128 -11.81 8.39 4.75
N TYR A 129 -12.61 7.56 5.36
CA TYR A 129 -12.54 6.12 5.15
C TYR A 129 -12.92 5.74 3.71
N ARG A 130 -12.47 4.58 3.26
CA ARG A 130 -12.64 4.08 1.89
C ARG A 130 -13.29 2.71 1.93
N GLY A 131 -14.62 2.64 1.77
CA GLY A 131 -15.35 1.38 1.74
C GLY A 131 -14.82 0.41 0.68
N ILE A 132 -14.44 0.92 -0.50
CA ILE A 132 -13.86 0.13 -1.60
C ILE A 132 -12.56 -0.61 -1.23
N ARG A 133 -11.89 -0.24 -0.12
CA ARG A 133 -10.70 -0.94 0.38
C ARG A 133 -11.05 -2.11 1.29
N SER A 134 -12.07 -2.86 0.97
CA SER A 134 -12.58 -3.98 1.77
C SER A 134 -11.50 -5.00 2.14
N ASP A 135 -10.57 -5.29 1.25
CA ASP A 135 -9.43 -6.17 1.55
C ASP A 135 -8.61 -5.70 2.77
N GLU A 136 -8.55 -4.39 3.03
CA GLU A 136 -7.84 -3.85 4.19
C GLU A 136 -8.70 -3.90 5.44
N TRP A 137 -9.84 -3.17 5.48
CA TRP A 137 -10.60 -2.97 6.70
C TRP A 137 -11.49 -4.18 7.06
N ASN A 138 -11.89 -4.99 6.08
CA ASN A 138 -12.77 -6.14 6.26
C ASN A 138 -12.03 -7.50 6.23
N VAL A 139 -10.78 -7.58 5.77
CA VAL A 139 -10.04 -8.85 5.71
C VAL A 139 -8.73 -8.76 6.47
N PHE A 140 -7.81 -7.92 5.97
CA PHE A 140 -6.43 -7.89 6.46
C PHE A 140 -6.32 -7.43 7.92
N THR A 141 -6.97 -6.31 8.25
CA THR A 141 -6.97 -5.78 9.63
C THR A 141 -7.69 -6.71 10.61
N PRO A 142 -8.90 -7.24 10.33
CA PRO A 142 -9.54 -8.25 11.16
C PRO A 142 -8.71 -9.51 11.42
N LEU A 143 -8.03 -10.02 10.39
CA LEU A 143 -7.12 -11.16 10.55
C LEU A 143 -5.95 -10.85 11.48
N ALA A 144 -5.35 -9.66 11.35
CA ALA A 144 -4.26 -9.26 12.24
C ALA A 144 -4.72 -9.10 13.70
N LEU A 145 -5.93 -8.56 13.89
CA LEU A 145 -6.54 -8.41 15.22
C LEU A 145 -6.95 -9.74 15.83
N SER A 146 -7.43 -10.70 15.03
CA SER A 146 -7.79 -12.04 15.51
C SER A 146 -6.62 -12.81 16.14
N GLN A 147 -5.39 -12.45 15.78
CA GLN A 147 -4.19 -13.07 16.35
C GLN A 147 -3.96 -12.74 17.82
N GLU A 148 -4.51 -11.65 18.34
CA GLU A 148 -4.54 -11.36 19.79
C GLU A 148 -5.23 -12.47 20.56
N PHE A 149 -6.38 -12.92 20.07
CA PHE A 149 -7.18 -13.97 20.69
C PHE A 149 -6.63 -15.39 20.43
N ASN A 150 -5.60 -15.50 19.58
CA ASN A 150 -4.87 -16.73 19.28
C ASN A 150 -3.44 -16.72 19.83
N ASP A 151 -3.11 -15.83 20.77
CA ASP A 151 -1.76 -15.66 21.33
C ASP A 151 -0.66 -15.55 20.25
N TYR A 152 -1.00 -14.99 19.10
CA TYR A 152 -0.14 -14.89 17.92
C TYR A 152 0.45 -16.25 17.47
N GLY A 153 -0.33 -17.32 17.65
CA GLY A 153 0.02 -18.69 17.22
C GLY A 153 0.07 -18.82 15.70
N ILE A 154 0.74 -19.89 15.24
CA ILE A 154 0.89 -20.18 13.81
C ILE A 154 -0.43 -20.60 13.18
N MET A 155 -1.14 -21.51 13.83
CA MET A 155 -2.46 -21.98 13.40
C MET A 155 -3.52 -21.19 14.13
N ASN A 156 -4.35 -20.46 13.38
CA ASN A 156 -5.44 -19.67 13.94
C ASN A 156 -6.79 -20.35 13.65
N PRO A 157 -7.49 -20.86 14.69
CA PRO A 157 -8.80 -21.50 14.53
C PRO A 157 -9.95 -20.48 14.42
N ILE A 158 -9.71 -19.20 14.73
CA ILE A 158 -10.73 -18.14 14.71
C ILE A 158 -11.10 -17.80 13.26
N SER A 159 -10.09 -17.65 12.40
CA SER A 159 -10.32 -17.43 10.98
C SER A 159 -10.96 -18.67 10.36
N ARG A 160 -12.10 -18.51 9.71
CA ARG A 160 -12.90 -19.55 9.05
C ARG A 160 -13.42 -20.61 10.03
N ALA A 161 -13.34 -20.42 11.35
CA ALA A 161 -13.53 -21.45 12.36
C ALA A 161 -12.82 -22.79 12.00
N TRP A 162 -11.61 -22.70 11.39
CA TRP A 162 -10.82 -23.83 10.92
C TRP A 162 -9.33 -23.52 11.08
N PRO A 163 -8.50 -24.49 11.47
CA PRO A 163 -7.07 -24.27 11.62
C PRO A 163 -6.49 -23.60 10.36
N THR A 164 -5.99 -22.37 10.52
CA THR A 164 -5.56 -21.52 9.41
C THR A 164 -4.11 -21.12 9.61
N ASP A 165 -3.24 -21.46 8.65
CA ASP A 165 -1.81 -21.12 8.69
C ASP A 165 -1.59 -19.63 8.50
N MET A 166 -1.23 -18.92 9.58
CA MET A 166 -0.99 -17.48 9.59
C MET A 166 0.42 -17.09 9.14
N LEU A 167 1.32 -18.05 8.90
CA LEU A 167 2.65 -17.76 8.33
C LEU A 167 2.59 -17.40 6.85
N THR A 168 1.63 -18.00 6.12
CA THR A 168 1.48 -17.82 4.67
C THR A 168 0.42 -16.80 4.30
N ILE A 169 -0.63 -16.67 5.14
CA ILE A 169 -1.71 -15.72 4.88
C ILE A 169 -1.26 -14.30 5.16
N TYR A 170 -1.15 -13.50 4.11
CA TYR A 170 -0.90 -12.07 4.21
C TYR A 170 0.15 -11.70 5.26
N ASN A 171 1.14 -12.62 5.47
CA ASN A 171 2.28 -12.37 6.35
C ASN A 171 1.88 -11.88 7.76
N GLN A 172 0.84 -12.47 8.36
CA GLN A 172 0.26 -12.02 9.63
C GLN A 172 1.26 -12.05 10.82
N PRO A 173 0.97 -11.32 11.92
CA PRO A 173 1.82 -11.34 13.12
C PRO A 173 1.76 -12.71 13.80
N VAL A 174 2.89 -13.38 13.92
CA VAL A 174 3.03 -14.74 14.49
C VAL A 174 4.35 -14.84 15.25
N TRP A 175 4.35 -15.51 16.42
CA TRP A 175 5.57 -15.88 17.13
C TRP A 175 6.29 -17.02 16.41
N ASP A 176 7.17 -16.67 15.48
CA ASP A 176 7.98 -17.61 14.71
C ASP A 176 9.32 -16.98 14.31
N ILE A 177 10.28 -17.80 13.89
CA ILE A 177 11.61 -17.33 13.42
C ILE A 177 11.49 -16.37 12.22
N THR A 178 10.44 -16.47 11.42
CA THR A 178 10.16 -15.58 10.29
C THR A 178 9.96 -14.13 10.72
N LEU A 179 9.56 -13.89 11.99
CA LEU A 179 9.31 -12.58 12.56
C LEU A 179 10.56 -11.66 12.50
N ILE A 180 11.75 -12.24 12.47
CA ILE A 180 13.01 -11.46 12.36
C ILE A 180 13.04 -10.62 11.06
N ALA A 181 12.40 -11.10 9.99
CA ALA A 181 12.29 -10.42 8.71
C ALA A 181 10.97 -9.63 8.54
N LYS A 182 10.12 -9.59 9.59
CA LYS A 182 8.81 -8.93 9.58
C LYS A 182 8.75 -7.77 10.60
N PRO A 183 9.65 -6.76 10.57
CA PRO A 183 9.75 -5.74 11.63
C PRO A 183 8.51 -4.87 11.77
N PHE A 184 7.67 -4.77 10.75
CA PHE A 184 6.44 -3.97 10.79
C PHE A 184 5.33 -4.61 11.62
N TYR A 185 5.46 -5.90 11.98
CA TYR A 185 4.49 -6.63 12.80
C TYR A 185 4.89 -6.71 14.28
N TRP A 186 6.12 -6.32 14.63
CA TRP A 186 6.59 -6.42 16.02
C TRP A 186 5.71 -5.65 17.00
N GLY A 187 5.10 -4.56 16.53
CA GLY A 187 4.21 -3.76 17.37
C GLY A 187 2.99 -4.53 17.88
N TYR A 188 2.41 -5.40 17.06
CA TYR A 188 1.26 -6.22 17.47
C TYR A 188 1.64 -7.17 18.62
N LEU A 189 2.76 -7.88 18.49
CA LEU A 189 3.23 -8.86 19.45
C LEU A 189 3.76 -8.24 20.75
N LEU A 190 4.27 -7.00 20.70
CA LEU A 190 4.94 -6.36 21.83
C LEU A 190 4.05 -5.36 22.57
N LEU A 191 3.08 -4.75 21.91
CA LEU A 191 2.33 -3.60 22.42
C LEU A 191 0.80 -3.79 22.31
N GLY A 192 0.34 -4.90 21.73
CA GLY A 192 -1.08 -5.19 21.49
C GLY A 192 -1.64 -4.52 20.23
N PRO A 193 -2.94 -4.74 19.92
CA PRO A 193 -3.54 -4.47 18.61
C PRO A 193 -3.50 -3.00 18.19
N SER A 194 -3.97 -2.07 19.02
CA SER A 194 -4.05 -0.65 18.67
C SER A 194 -2.68 0.00 18.41
N TYR A 195 -1.70 -0.28 19.29
CA TYR A 195 -0.32 0.17 19.10
C TYR A 195 0.36 -0.56 17.94
N GLY A 196 0.07 -1.86 17.77
CA GLY A 196 0.55 -2.69 16.67
C GLY A 196 0.09 -2.16 15.32
N LEU A 197 -1.17 -1.77 15.21
CA LEU A 197 -1.74 -1.18 14.01
C LEU A 197 -1.02 0.14 13.66
N SER A 198 -0.77 1.00 14.64
CA SER A 198 0.01 2.23 14.44
C SER A 198 1.46 1.95 14.04
N TRP A 199 2.11 1.00 14.70
CA TRP A 199 3.46 0.55 14.37
C TRP A 199 3.54 0.10 12.91
N PHE A 200 2.59 -0.72 12.48
CA PHE A 200 2.49 -1.25 11.13
C PHE A 200 2.36 -0.13 10.09
N TRP A 201 1.44 0.81 10.29
CA TRP A 201 1.19 1.89 9.34
C TRP A 201 2.32 2.93 9.31
N ALA A 202 2.69 3.47 10.47
CA ALA A 202 3.71 4.51 10.57
C ALA A 202 5.10 3.99 10.18
N GLY A 203 5.45 2.77 10.63
CA GLY A 203 6.72 2.14 10.33
C GLY A 203 6.95 1.97 8.83
N ARG A 204 5.94 1.50 8.11
CA ARG A 204 5.99 1.28 6.67
C ARG A 204 6.14 2.58 5.88
N LEU A 205 5.36 3.62 6.21
CA LEU A 205 5.43 4.91 5.53
C LEU A 205 6.80 5.57 5.73
N ILE A 206 7.27 5.61 6.97
CA ILE A 206 8.57 6.22 7.33
C ILE A 206 9.72 5.43 6.69
N ALA A 207 9.69 4.10 6.76
CA ALA A 207 10.71 3.25 6.15
C ALA A 207 10.75 3.44 4.63
N LEU A 208 9.61 3.40 3.94
CA LEU A 208 9.54 3.59 2.49
C LEU A 208 10.09 4.96 2.09
N PHE A 209 9.70 6.03 2.79
CA PHE A 209 10.17 7.38 2.48
C PHE A 209 11.69 7.50 2.65
N LEU A 210 12.24 6.99 3.77
CA LEU A 210 13.68 7.07 4.05
C LEU A 210 14.51 6.20 3.10
N VAL A 211 14.11 4.96 2.88
CA VAL A 211 14.86 4.04 2.03
C VAL A 211 14.86 4.53 0.59
N THR A 212 13.73 5.05 0.11
CA THR A 212 13.65 5.69 -1.21
C THR A 212 14.56 6.91 -1.28
N PHE A 213 14.56 7.78 -0.27
CA PHE A 213 15.46 8.91 -0.22
C PHE A 213 16.94 8.48 -0.33
N GLU A 214 17.37 7.50 0.46
CA GLU A 214 18.75 7.00 0.45
C GLU A 214 19.13 6.33 -0.88
N LEU A 215 18.23 5.52 -1.47
CA LEU A 215 18.48 4.94 -2.78
C LEU A 215 18.67 6.02 -3.83
N PHE A 216 17.82 7.05 -3.84
CA PHE A 216 17.97 8.15 -4.80
C PHE A 216 19.14 9.09 -4.48
N MET A 217 19.62 9.15 -3.23
CA MET A 217 20.92 9.78 -2.94
C MET A 217 22.06 9.05 -3.67
N LEU A 218 22.00 7.71 -3.76
CA LEU A 218 22.93 6.92 -4.55
C LEU A 218 22.76 7.18 -6.05
N LEU A 219 21.54 7.07 -6.59
CA LEU A 219 21.23 7.19 -8.00
C LEU A 219 21.53 8.61 -8.56
N THR A 220 21.28 9.64 -7.76
CA THR A 220 21.46 11.05 -8.11
C THR A 220 22.84 11.62 -7.76
N LYS A 221 23.74 10.78 -7.23
CA LYS A 221 25.07 11.20 -6.77
C LYS A 221 25.02 12.32 -5.72
N GLY A 222 24.15 12.18 -4.73
CA GLY A 222 24.03 13.07 -3.58
C GLY A 222 23.16 14.31 -3.80
N LYS A 223 22.37 14.41 -4.87
CA LYS A 223 21.48 15.57 -5.14
C LYS A 223 20.21 15.48 -4.29
N LYS A 224 20.25 15.97 -3.04
CA LYS A 224 19.21 15.90 -2.01
C LYS A 224 17.81 16.29 -2.53
N GLY A 225 17.68 17.39 -3.28
CA GLY A 225 16.38 17.86 -3.77
C GLY A 225 15.67 16.85 -4.69
N TYR A 226 16.40 16.22 -5.60
CA TYR A 226 15.84 15.15 -6.46
C TYR A 226 15.58 13.87 -5.68
N SER A 227 16.34 13.59 -4.62
CA SER A 227 16.11 12.43 -3.76
C SER A 227 14.85 12.59 -2.90
N VAL A 228 14.58 13.81 -2.39
CA VAL A 228 13.31 14.13 -1.72
C VAL A 228 12.14 14.00 -2.70
N MET A 229 12.30 14.51 -3.91
CA MET A 229 11.28 14.41 -4.97
C MET A 229 10.94 12.96 -5.27
N ALA A 230 11.95 12.07 -5.34
CA ALA A 230 11.74 10.64 -5.51
C ALA A 230 10.97 10.02 -4.34
N ALA A 231 11.34 10.37 -3.10
CA ALA A 231 10.67 9.86 -1.91
C ALA A 231 9.18 10.25 -1.90
N PHE A 232 8.84 11.48 -2.29
CA PHE A 232 7.44 11.90 -2.44
C PHE A 232 6.74 11.17 -3.58
N LEU A 233 7.36 11.09 -4.78
CA LEU A 233 6.77 10.44 -5.96
C LEU A 233 6.48 8.96 -5.74
N ILE A 234 7.26 8.27 -4.91
CA ILE A 234 7.08 6.84 -4.65
C ILE A 234 6.21 6.62 -3.40
N ALA A 235 6.53 7.25 -2.26
CA ALA A 235 5.77 7.00 -1.03
C ALA A 235 4.32 7.52 -1.10
N PHE A 236 4.08 8.62 -1.81
CA PHE A 236 2.75 9.17 -2.02
C PHE A 236 2.19 8.89 -3.43
N ALA A 237 2.73 7.92 -4.16
CA ALA A 237 2.10 7.46 -5.39
C ALA A 237 0.70 6.90 -5.07
N PRO A 238 -0.35 7.25 -5.85
CA PRO A 238 -1.69 6.74 -5.59
C PRO A 238 -1.74 5.22 -5.47
N VAL A 239 -1.12 4.46 -6.36
CA VAL A 239 -1.09 2.99 -6.25
C VAL A 239 -0.45 2.52 -4.94
N VAL A 240 0.64 3.17 -4.47
CA VAL A 240 1.28 2.81 -3.20
C VAL A 240 0.33 3.06 -2.04
N GLN A 241 -0.44 4.13 -2.08
CA GLN A 241 -1.38 4.48 -1.02
C GLN A 241 -2.67 3.63 -1.07
N TRP A 242 -3.18 3.29 -2.25
CA TRP A 242 -4.32 2.38 -2.39
C TRP A 242 -3.98 0.94 -1.98
N TRP A 243 -2.77 0.46 -2.27
CA TRP A 243 -2.26 -0.87 -1.91
C TRP A 243 -1.39 -0.84 -0.64
N PHE A 244 -1.52 0.21 0.19
CA PHE A 244 -0.57 0.46 1.28
C PHE A 244 -0.53 -0.68 2.30
N ALA A 245 -1.67 -1.19 2.73
CA ALA A 245 -1.75 -2.17 3.81
C ALA A 245 -1.81 -3.62 3.34
N ILE A 246 -2.12 -3.87 2.07
CA ILE A 246 -2.39 -5.22 1.55
C ILE A 246 -1.39 -5.64 0.49
N ASN A 247 -1.32 -6.94 0.21
CA ASN A 247 -0.47 -7.57 -0.80
C ASN A 247 1.02 -7.18 -0.71
N PHE A 248 1.44 -6.65 0.43
CA PHE A 248 2.83 -6.35 0.82
C PHE A 248 3.64 -5.54 -0.18
N PHE A 249 2.96 -4.75 -0.99
CA PHE A 249 3.60 -3.92 -2.00
C PHE A 249 4.64 -2.97 -1.39
N VAL A 250 4.32 -2.37 -0.25
CA VAL A 250 5.22 -1.47 0.49
C VAL A 250 6.43 -2.22 1.03
N GLU A 251 6.25 -3.42 1.61
CA GLU A 251 7.36 -4.24 2.11
C GLU A 251 8.32 -4.62 1.00
N MET A 252 7.81 -5.02 -0.16
CA MET A 252 8.64 -5.34 -1.32
C MET A 252 9.45 -4.12 -1.80
N LEU A 253 8.81 -2.93 -1.83
CA LEU A 253 9.51 -1.69 -2.17
C LEU A 253 10.59 -1.35 -1.15
N VAL A 254 10.31 -1.46 0.15
CA VAL A 254 11.27 -1.18 1.22
C VAL A 254 12.42 -2.19 1.18
N ALA A 255 12.10 -3.49 1.17
CA ALA A 255 13.10 -4.57 1.20
C ALA A 255 14.00 -4.55 -0.02
N GLY A 256 13.42 -4.42 -1.23
CA GLY A 256 14.17 -4.37 -2.48
C GLY A 256 15.12 -3.16 -2.54
N GLN A 257 14.64 -1.97 -2.21
CA GLN A 257 15.47 -0.76 -2.20
C GLN A 257 16.58 -0.84 -1.13
N LEU A 258 16.25 -1.35 0.06
CA LEU A 258 17.24 -1.52 1.13
C LEU A 258 18.29 -2.57 0.76
N ALA A 259 17.90 -3.67 0.11
CA ALA A 259 18.83 -4.68 -0.41
C ALA A 259 19.86 -4.06 -1.37
N ILE A 260 19.44 -3.19 -2.29
CA ILE A 260 20.36 -2.48 -3.20
C ILE A 260 21.34 -1.59 -2.43
N LEU A 261 20.88 -0.88 -1.41
CA LEU A 261 21.76 -0.09 -0.54
C LEU A 261 22.75 -0.96 0.23
N MET A 262 22.33 -2.13 0.71
CA MET A 262 23.22 -3.08 1.40
C MET A 262 24.30 -3.61 0.45
N ILE A 263 23.95 -3.98 -0.78
CA ILE A 263 24.94 -4.36 -1.81
C ILE A 263 25.93 -3.21 -2.03
N TYR A 264 25.46 -1.98 -2.19
CA TYR A 264 26.32 -0.82 -2.39
C TYR A 264 27.29 -0.62 -1.23
N HIS A 265 26.81 -0.63 0.01
CA HIS A 265 27.65 -0.45 1.19
C HIS A 265 28.61 -1.61 1.42
N PHE A 266 28.18 -2.85 1.16
CA PHE A 266 29.04 -4.03 1.20
C PHE A 266 30.22 -3.91 0.23
N MET A 267 29.96 -3.44 -1.00
CA MET A 267 30.95 -3.25 -2.04
C MET A 267 31.96 -2.14 -1.74
N ASN A 268 31.57 -1.13 -0.95
CA ASN A 268 32.34 0.09 -0.72
C ASN A 268 32.92 0.21 0.69
N THR A 269 32.94 -0.84 1.49
CA THR A 269 33.59 -0.87 2.80
C THR A 269 34.68 -1.93 2.89
N ASP A 270 35.77 -1.66 3.63
CA ASP A 270 36.82 -2.63 3.91
C ASP A 270 36.70 -3.26 5.32
N HIS A 271 35.77 -2.76 6.14
CA HIS A 271 35.53 -3.26 7.49
C HIS A 271 34.74 -4.55 7.49
N LEU A 272 35.31 -5.66 7.96
CA LEU A 272 34.68 -6.98 7.96
C LEU A 272 33.37 -7.03 8.74
N LEU A 273 33.32 -6.41 9.92
CA LEU A 273 32.10 -6.35 10.74
C LEU A 273 30.97 -5.61 10.00
N LYS A 274 31.28 -4.50 9.34
CA LYS A 274 30.27 -3.78 8.53
C LYS A 274 29.80 -4.64 7.36
N LYS A 275 30.70 -5.39 6.70
CA LYS A 275 30.32 -6.35 5.65
C LYS A 275 29.38 -7.42 6.18
N ALA A 276 29.67 -7.99 7.35
CA ALA A 276 28.79 -8.97 7.99
C ALA A 276 27.39 -8.38 8.26
N ILE A 277 27.33 -7.17 8.83
CA ILE A 277 26.05 -6.48 9.07
C ILE A 277 25.28 -6.24 7.77
N TYR A 278 25.95 -5.74 6.72
CA TYR A 278 25.28 -5.48 5.44
C TYR A 278 24.81 -6.77 4.77
N ALA A 279 25.58 -7.86 4.85
CA ALA A 279 25.16 -9.17 4.34
C ALA A 279 23.98 -9.74 5.13
N PHE A 280 23.98 -9.58 6.46
CA PHE A 280 22.88 -9.99 7.32
C PHE A 280 21.59 -9.21 7.01
N VAL A 281 21.67 -7.87 6.95
CA VAL A 281 20.51 -7.02 6.59
C VAL A 281 20.02 -7.33 5.17
N PHE A 282 20.93 -7.60 4.22
CA PHE A 282 20.55 -8.07 2.88
C PHE A 282 19.76 -9.38 2.95
N ALA A 283 20.18 -10.33 3.80
CA ALA A 283 19.45 -11.58 3.97
C ALA A 283 18.05 -11.35 4.56
N LEU A 284 17.92 -10.48 5.56
CA LEU A 284 16.60 -10.09 6.10
C LEU A 284 15.72 -9.44 5.04
N CYS A 285 16.27 -8.57 4.19
CA CYS A 285 15.54 -7.99 3.06
C CYS A 285 15.08 -9.06 2.07
N GLY A 286 15.93 -10.04 1.75
CA GLY A 286 15.57 -11.17 0.89
C GLY A 286 14.42 -11.99 1.46
N LEU A 287 14.47 -12.30 2.76
CA LEU A 287 13.41 -13.01 3.47
C LEU A 287 12.11 -12.20 3.50
N ALA A 288 12.16 -10.91 3.87
CA ALA A 288 10.99 -10.02 3.87
C ALA A 288 10.33 -9.96 2.48
N TYR A 289 11.13 -9.97 1.42
CA TYR A 289 10.65 -9.97 0.04
C TYR A 289 9.98 -11.30 -0.33
N ILE A 290 10.56 -12.44 0.07
CA ILE A 290 10.01 -13.78 -0.17
C ILE A 290 8.70 -13.97 0.60
N PHE A 291 8.65 -13.58 1.87
CA PHE A 291 7.47 -13.74 2.72
C PHE A 291 6.28 -12.88 2.28
N ALA A 292 6.51 -11.84 1.48
CA ALA A 292 5.45 -11.03 0.89
C ALA A 292 4.50 -11.86 0.01
N LEU A 293 4.98 -12.93 -0.60
CA LEU A 293 4.24 -13.97 -1.35
C LEU A 293 3.08 -13.45 -2.23
N TYR A 294 3.32 -12.37 -2.95
CA TYR A 294 2.37 -11.86 -3.92
C TYR A 294 3.01 -11.69 -5.30
N PRO A 295 3.01 -12.77 -6.12
CA PRO A 295 3.77 -12.84 -7.36
C PRO A 295 3.48 -11.71 -8.36
N ALA A 296 2.25 -11.19 -8.37
CA ALA A 296 1.86 -10.13 -9.30
C ALA A 296 2.65 -8.81 -9.12
N TRP A 297 3.06 -8.48 -7.90
CA TRP A 297 3.97 -7.37 -7.61
C TRP A 297 5.42 -7.83 -7.53
N MET A 298 5.65 -9.02 -6.96
CA MET A 298 6.98 -9.56 -6.67
C MET A 298 7.81 -9.71 -7.93
N ILE A 299 7.27 -10.33 -8.98
CA ILE A 299 8.04 -10.65 -10.19
C ILE A 299 8.50 -9.39 -10.93
N PRO A 300 7.62 -8.43 -11.32
CA PRO A 300 8.09 -7.25 -12.03
C PRO A 300 9.01 -6.35 -11.20
N LEU A 301 8.79 -6.23 -9.88
CA LEU A 301 9.71 -5.51 -8.98
C LEU A 301 11.07 -6.19 -8.90
N LEU A 302 11.13 -7.54 -8.88
CA LEU A 302 12.39 -8.28 -8.86
C LEU A 302 13.26 -7.93 -10.06
N TYR A 303 12.70 -7.81 -11.26
CA TYR A 303 13.43 -7.37 -12.45
C TYR A 303 14.04 -5.99 -12.29
N VAL A 304 13.29 -5.03 -11.72
CA VAL A 304 13.80 -3.67 -11.46
C VAL A 304 14.96 -3.72 -10.48
N PHE A 305 14.80 -4.43 -9.36
CA PHE A 305 15.85 -4.54 -8.36
C PHE A 305 17.06 -5.34 -8.85
N ALA A 306 16.87 -6.35 -9.69
CA ALA A 306 17.97 -7.08 -10.34
C ALA A 306 18.80 -6.15 -11.25
N VAL A 307 18.16 -5.32 -12.06
CA VAL A 307 18.83 -4.30 -12.88
C VAL A 307 19.63 -3.33 -12.03
N LEU A 308 19.05 -2.82 -10.93
CA LEU A 308 19.74 -1.93 -10.00
C LEU A 308 20.92 -2.63 -9.31
N ALA A 309 20.77 -3.90 -8.90
CA ALA A 309 21.84 -4.69 -8.30
C ALA A 309 23.00 -4.91 -9.29
N ILE A 310 22.70 -5.31 -10.51
CA ILE A 310 23.69 -5.50 -11.59
C ILE A 310 24.46 -4.20 -11.81
N TRP A 311 23.75 -3.06 -11.90
CA TRP A 311 24.39 -1.76 -12.06
C TRP A 311 25.28 -1.39 -10.87
N VAL A 312 24.82 -1.58 -9.62
CA VAL A 312 25.62 -1.30 -8.42
C VAL A 312 26.88 -2.17 -8.39
N ILE A 313 26.75 -3.47 -8.65
CA ILE A 313 27.87 -4.40 -8.68
C ILE A 313 28.86 -4.01 -9.77
N ALA A 314 28.40 -3.81 -11.01
CA ALA A 314 29.25 -3.47 -12.15
C ALA A 314 29.99 -2.12 -11.94
N SER A 315 29.28 -1.11 -11.40
CA SER A 315 29.86 0.21 -11.17
C SER A 315 30.86 0.28 -10.03
N ASN A 316 30.75 -0.63 -9.05
CA ASN A 316 31.59 -0.68 -7.86
C ASN A 316 32.54 -1.88 -7.84
N PHE A 317 32.60 -2.65 -8.94
CA PHE A 317 33.39 -3.89 -8.99
C PHE A 317 34.87 -3.67 -8.68
N LYS A 318 35.41 -2.53 -9.07
CA LYS A 318 36.83 -2.17 -8.88
C LYS A 318 37.09 -1.45 -7.54
N ASN A 319 36.05 -1.11 -6.79
CA ASN A 319 36.17 -0.42 -5.51
C ASN A 319 36.49 -1.42 -4.38
N GLY A 320 37.46 -1.10 -3.54
CA GLY A 320 37.85 -1.90 -2.39
C GLY A 320 38.78 -3.10 -2.69
N LYS A 321 39.50 -3.53 -1.67
CA LYS A 321 40.30 -4.75 -1.70
C LYS A 321 39.38 -5.95 -1.46
N ARG A 322 39.17 -6.76 -2.50
CA ARG A 322 38.37 -7.99 -2.40
C ARG A 322 39.17 -9.06 -1.66
N ARG A 323 38.62 -9.53 -0.58
CA ARG A 323 39.17 -10.62 0.22
C ARG A 323 38.39 -11.90 -0.06
N LYS A 324 39.07 -13.06 -0.11
CA LYS A 324 38.40 -14.37 -0.20
C LYS A 324 37.34 -14.55 0.91
N ALA A 325 37.57 -13.96 2.08
CA ALA A 325 36.61 -13.95 3.19
C ALA A 325 35.25 -13.31 2.87
N GLU A 326 35.13 -12.47 1.84
CA GLU A 326 33.84 -11.85 1.46
C GLU A 326 32.82 -12.87 0.97
N TRP A 327 33.31 -13.96 0.35
CA TRP A 327 32.45 -15.06 -0.07
C TRP A 327 31.75 -15.76 1.09
N PHE A 328 32.37 -15.82 2.27
CA PHE A 328 31.73 -16.38 3.46
C PHE A 328 30.50 -15.57 3.86
N TYR A 329 30.54 -14.24 3.77
CA TYR A 329 29.39 -13.40 4.08
C TYR A 329 28.28 -13.55 3.05
N VAL A 330 28.62 -13.63 1.76
CA VAL A 330 27.64 -13.85 0.67
C VAL A 330 27.00 -15.23 0.81
N ILE A 331 27.81 -16.26 0.97
CA ILE A 331 27.32 -17.64 1.16
C ILE A 331 26.48 -17.72 2.46
N GLY A 332 26.95 -17.12 3.55
CA GLY A 332 26.20 -17.07 4.81
C GLY A 332 24.84 -16.38 4.67
N ALA A 333 24.77 -15.28 3.92
CA ALA A 333 23.50 -14.61 3.64
C ALA A 333 22.55 -15.49 2.82
N LEU A 334 23.07 -16.17 1.77
CA LEU A 334 22.26 -17.09 0.95
C LEU A 334 21.79 -18.31 1.74
N LEU A 335 22.64 -18.87 2.60
CA LEU A 335 22.27 -19.97 3.48
C LEU A 335 21.22 -19.55 4.50
N LEU A 336 21.31 -18.34 5.03
CA LEU A 336 20.30 -17.78 5.96
C LEU A 336 18.94 -17.63 5.24
N ILE A 337 18.95 -17.05 4.03
CA ILE A 337 17.74 -16.92 3.21
C ILE A 337 17.16 -18.31 2.92
N GLY A 338 17.97 -19.22 2.36
CA GLY A 338 17.54 -20.57 1.99
C GLY A 338 17.08 -21.40 3.18
N GLY A 339 17.79 -21.29 4.33
CA GLY A 339 17.43 -22.01 5.55
C GLY A 339 16.09 -21.58 6.15
N ILE A 340 15.92 -20.27 6.34
CA ILE A 340 14.66 -19.76 6.95
C ILE A 340 13.48 -19.87 5.95
N ALA A 341 13.67 -19.55 4.67
CA ALA A 341 12.64 -19.70 3.67
C ALA A 341 12.26 -21.17 3.43
N GLY A 342 13.26 -22.07 3.43
CA GLY A 342 13.02 -23.51 3.34
C GLY A 342 12.28 -24.06 4.55
N PHE A 343 12.64 -23.64 5.76
CA PHE A 343 11.94 -23.99 6.99
C PHE A 343 10.48 -23.50 6.95
N TRP A 344 10.25 -22.26 6.55
CA TRP A 344 8.90 -21.70 6.35
C TRP A 344 8.08 -22.51 5.35
N TYR A 345 8.65 -22.83 4.18
CA TYR A 345 7.98 -23.63 3.16
C TYR A 345 7.58 -25.04 3.68
N LEU A 346 8.53 -25.75 4.30
CA LEU A 346 8.27 -27.09 4.84
C LEU A 346 7.22 -27.09 5.96
N ARG A 347 7.16 -26.04 6.75
CA ARG A 347 6.18 -25.92 7.84
C ARG A 347 4.77 -25.58 7.34
N SER A 348 4.67 -24.90 6.22
CA SER A 348 3.41 -24.45 5.60
C SER A 348 3.10 -25.19 4.30
N GLU A 349 3.66 -26.41 4.11
CA GLU A 349 3.53 -27.19 2.85
C GLU A 349 2.07 -27.40 2.45
N GLU A 350 1.21 -27.72 3.41
CA GLU A 350 -0.23 -27.92 3.20
C GLU A 350 -0.92 -26.65 2.70
N ALA A 351 -0.66 -25.50 3.32
CA ALA A 351 -1.22 -24.22 2.90
C ALA A 351 -0.76 -23.83 1.48
N PHE A 352 0.52 -24.12 1.13
CA PHE A 352 1.00 -23.94 -0.23
C PHE A 352 0.29 -24.86 -1.22
N ALA A 353 0.14 -26.14 -0.87
CA ALA A 353 -0.53 -27.11 -1.73
C ALA A 353 -2.00 -26.73 -1.97
N LEU A 354 -2.73 -26.34 -0.92
CA LEU A 354 -4.09 -25.83 -1.04
C LEU A 354 -4.16 -24.62 -1.97
N THR A 355 -3.33 -23.60 -1.76
CA THR A 355 -3.35 -22.38 -2.57
C THR A 355 -3.07 -22.66 -4.04
N MET A 356 -2.11 -23.51 -4.34
CA MET A 356 -1.73 -23.86 -5.72
C MET A 356 -2.79 -24.66 -6.46
N ASN A 357 -3.64 -25.40 -5.74
CA ASN A 357 -4.66 -26.26 -6.31
C ASN A 357 -6.06 -25.62 -6.36
N THR A 358 -6.22 -24.40 -5.87
CA THR A 358 -7.51 -23.69 -5.95
C THR A 358 -7.92 -23.39 -7.38
N ALA A 359 -9.24 -23.34 -7.61
CA ALA A 359 -9.80 -22.85 -8.87
C ALA A 359 -9.45 -21.36 -9.09
N TYR A 360 -9.33 -20.58 -8.03
CA TYR A 360 -8.93 -19.16 -8.00
C TYR A 360 -8.17 -18.88 -6.69
N PRO A 361 -6.97 -18.21 -6.73
CA PRO A 361 -6.22 -17.71 -7.90
C PRO A 361 -5.30 -18.72 -8.57
N GLY A 362 -5.13 -19.93 -8.04
CA GLY A 362 -4.02 -20.86 -8.26
C GLY A 362 -3.65 -21.23 -9.71
N LYS A 363 -4.62 -21.28 -10.63
CA LYS A 363 -4.39 -21.78 -12.00
C LYS A 363 -4.34 -20.70 -13.09
N ARG A 364 -4.28 -19.42 -12.73
CA ARG A 364 -4.28 -18.35 -13.73
C ARG A 364 -2.93 -18.22 -14.44
N VAL A 365 -3.01 -18.01 -15.76
CA VAL A 365 -1.86 -17.69 -16.60
C VAL A 365 -2.13 -16.39 -17.35
N TYR A 366 -1.30 -15.41 -17.14
CA TYR A 366 -1.38 -14.11 -17.80
C TYR A 366 -0.29 -14.01 -18.89
N THR A 367 -0.69 -13.60 -20.10
CA THR A 367 0.22 -13.50 -21.25
C THR A 367 0.46 -12.07 -21.73
N GLY A 368 -0.14 -11.09 -21.09
CA GLY A 368 -0.07 -9.68 -21.49
C GLY A 368 -0.94 -9.36 -22.71
N GLY A 369 -0.76 -8.17 -23.26
CA GLY A 369 -1.42 -7.71 -24.49
C GLY A 369 -2.78 -7.06 -24.32
N ASP A 370 -3.39 -7.16 -23.15
CA ASP A 370 -4.75 -6.70 -22.84
C ASP A 370 -4.82 -5.32 -22.18
N VAL A 371 -3.69 -4.79 -21.71
CA VAL A 371 -3.64 -3.56 -20.91
C VAL A 371 -3.18 -2.32 -21.66
N ARG A 372 -3.06 -2.40 -23.01
CA ARG A 372 -2.63 -1.25 -23.83
C ARG A 372 -3.48 -0.01 -23.65
N GLY A 373 -4.79 -0.15 -23.42
CA GLY A 373 -5.72 0.97 -23.14
C GLY A 373 -5.42 1.67 -21.80
N MET A 374 -4.74 1.02 -20.86
CA MET A 374 -4.40 1.54 -19.55
C MET A 374 -2.99 2.14 -19.46
N LEU A 375 -2.20 2.15 -20.53
CA LEU A 375 -0.83 2.72 -20.53
C LEU A 375 -0.79 4.18 -20.06
N PHE A 376 -1.87 4.91 -20.25
CA PHE A 376 -2.00 6.32 -19.84
C PHE A 376 -2.76 6.48 -18.50
N ALA A 377 -3.04 5.40 -17.76
CA ALA A 377 -3.83 5.46 -16.52
C ALA A 377 -3.17 6.32 -15.43
N TYR A 378 -1.84 6.54 -15.48
CA TYR A 378 -1.16 7.48 -14.59
C TYR A 378 -1.74 8.91 -14.64
N THR A 379 -2.48 9.26 -15.71
CA THR A 379 -3.16 10.56 -15.83
C THR A 379 -4.35 10.68 -14.87
N SER A 380 -4.88 9.59 -14.34
CA SER A 380 -5.98 9.57 -13.37
C SER A 380 -5.53 9.84 -11.92
N ASN A 381 -4.24 9.88 -11.66
CA ASN A 381 -3.67 9.95 -10.31
C ASN A 381 -4.14 11.15 -9.46
N LEU A 382 -4.56 12.26 -10.08
CA LEU A 382 -5.12 13.42 -9.38
C LEU A 382 -6.64 13.35 -9.21
N ILE A 383 -7.31 12.36 -9.80
CA ILE A 383 -8.76 12.16 -9.71
C ILE A 383 -9.09 11.16 -8.61
N THR A 384 -8.43 10.00 -8.64
CA THR A 384 -8.76 8.83 -7.81
C THR A 384 -8.84 9.10 -6.31
N PRO A 385 -8.06 10.02 -5.70
CA PRO A 385 -8.21 10.34 -4.27
C PRO A 385 -9.46 11.16 -3.94
N TYR A 386 -10.03 11.87 -4.90
CA TYR A 386 -11.05 12.91 -4.65
C TYR A 386 -12.43 12.55 -5.18
N LEU A 387 -12.50 11.88 -6.33
CA LEU A 387 -13.77 11.51 -6.95
C LEU A 387 -14.07 10.03 -6.71
N SER A 388 -15.36 9.70 -6.62
CA SER A 388 -15.80 8.30 -6.61
C SER A 388 -15.62 7.73 -8.00
N THR A 389 -14.74 6.74 -8.14
CA THR A 389 -14.49 5.99 -9.36
C THR A 389 -14.84 4.53 -9.10
N PRO A 390 -15.23 3.74 -10.12
CA PRO A 390 -15.70 2.36 -9.92
C PRO A 390 -14.67 1.47 -9.22
N ASN A 391 -13.40 1.55 -9.63
CA ASN A 391 -12.31 0.79 -8.98
C ASN A 391 -11.01 1.62 -8.93
N PRO A 392 -10.87 2.51 -7.95
CA PRO A 392 -9.67 3.34 -7.82
C PRO A 392 -8.42 2.52 -7.44
N CYS A 393 -8.58 1.37 -6.78
CA CYS A 393 -7.45 0.52 -6.39
C CYS A 393 -6.71 -0.02 -7.62
N GLU A 394 -7.44 -0.61 -8.58
CA GLU A 394 -6.85 -1.16 -9.80
C GLU A 394 -6.50 -0.06 -10.83
N GLY A 395 -7.21 1.06 -10.81
CA GLY A 395 -6.94 2.21 -11.68
C GLY A 395 -5.78 3.09 -11.26
N ALA A 396 -5.33 3.00 -10.00
CA ALA A 396 -4.26 3.85 -9.47
C ALA A 396 -2.88 3.43 -9.99
N MET A 397 -2.04 4.43 -10.31
CA MET A 397 -0.69 4.22 -10.85
C MET A 397 0.38 4.96 -10.03
N MET A 398 1.65 4.71 -10.33
CA MET A 398 2.70 5.67 -10.03
C MET A 398 2.66 6.81 -11.08
N TYR A 399 3.45 7.85 -10.89
CA TYR A 399 3.60 8.87 -11.92
C TYR A 399 4.41 8.32 -13.09
N GLY A 400 3.74 8.04 -14.20
CA GLY A 400 4.34 7.71 -15.47
C GLY A 400 4.40 8.91 -16.41
N PHE A 401 5.25 8.83 -17.41
CA PHE A 401 5.45 9.86 -18.40
C PHE A 401 5.56 9.29 -19.81
N PHE A 402 5.05 8.07 -20.02
CA PHE A 402 5.03 7.43 -21.33
C PHE A 402 4.30 8.32 -22.36
N PRO A 403 4.82 8.54 -23.57
CA PRO A 403 6.12 8.08 -24.11
C PRO A 403 7.28 9.08 -23.92
N LEU A 404 7.14 10.05 -23.03
CA LEU A 404 8.09 11.17 -22.88
C LEU A 404 9.41 10.70 -22.26
N THR A 405 9.38 9.81 -21.29
CA THR A 405 10.58 9.33 -20.58
C THR A 405 11.50 8.57 -21.52
N GLU A 406 10.97 7.73 -22.39
CA GLU A 406 11.72 6.94 -23.37
C GLU A 406 12.44 7.87 -24.38
N ILE A 407 11.73 8.90 -24.86
CA ILE A 407 12.31 9.90 -25.77
C ILE A 407 13.44 10.68 -25.08
N ILE A 408 13.25 11.07 -23.82
CA ILE A 408 14.27 11.74 -23.02
C ILE A 408 15.47 10.81 -22.82
N ALA A 409 15.23 9.54 -22.46
CA ALA A 409 16.28 8.55 -22.23
C ALA A 409 17.10 8.26 -23.49
N LEU A 410 16.45 8.07 -24.64
CA LEU A 410 17.11 7.92 -25.93
C LEU A 410 17.95 9.16 -26.30
N THR A 411 17.36 10.37 -26.16
CA THR A 411 18.07 11.63 -26.42
C THR A 411 19.31 11.78 -25.52
N TYR A 412 19.17 11.41 -24.24
CA TYR A 412 20.28 11.42 -23.29
C TYR A 412 21.36 10.41 -23.68
N LEU A 413 21.01 9.18 -24.04
CA LEU A 413 21.96 8.13 -24.45
C LEU A 413 22.71 8.50 -25.73
N ILE A 414 22.03 9.08 -26.72
CA ILE A 414 22.69 9.61 -27.94
C ILE A 414 23.73 10.66 -27.54
N LYS A 415 23.38 11.61 -26.68
CA LYS A 415 24.32 12.64 -26.19
C LYS A 415 25.50 12.04 -25.41
N LYS A 416 25.28 10.97 -24.65
CA LYS A 416 26.28 10.25 -23.85
C LYS A 416 26.99 9.15 -24.64
N LYS A 417 26.70 8.94 -25.92
CA LYS A 417 27.22 7.86 -26.78
C LYS A 417 27.04 6.48 -26.13
N GLY A 418 25.88 6.23 -25.52
CA GLY A 418 25.54 4.96 -24.86
C GLY A 418 26.29 4.65 -23.57
N LYS A 419 27.02 5.59 -22.96
CA LYS A 419 27.93 5.33 -21.84
C LYS A 419 27.29 5.34 -20.44
N ASP A 420 25.98 5.29 -20.31
CA ASP A 420 25.31 5.20 -18.99
C ASP A 420 24.62 3.83 -18.86
N LEU A 421 25.34 2.89 -18.28
CA LEU A 421 24.89 1.49 -18.13
C LEU A 421 23.51 1.39 -17.48
N LEU A 422 23.25 2.17 -16.43
CA LEU A 422 21.96 2.11 -15.74
C LEU A 422 20.81 2.52 -16.66
N VAL A 423 20.98 3.63 -17.38
CA VAL A 423 19.95 4.13 -18.29
C VAL A 423 19.72 3.14 -19.44
N VAL A 424 20.76 2.47 -19.94
CA VAL A 424 20.64 1.44 -20.98
C VAL A 424 19.84 0.24 -20.44
N LEU A 425 20.22 -0.29 -19.28
CA LEU A 425 19.56 -1.47 -18.71
C LEU A 425 18.10 -1.21 -18.36
N LEU A 426 17.81 -0.05 -17.75
CA LEU A 426 16.43 0.33 -17.41
C LEU A 426 15.58 0.56 -18.65
N LEU A 427 16.12 1.20 -19.70
CA LEU A 427 15.38 1.40 -20.95
C LEU A 427 15.08 0.09 -21.68
N LEU A 428 16.00 -0.88 -21.61
CA LEU A 428 15.77 -2.23 -22.16
C LEU A 428 14.70 -2.98 -21.39
N LEU A 429 14.72 -2.89 -20.05
CA LEU A 429 13.68 -3.50 -19.21
C LEU A 429 12.32 -2.86 -19.45
N ASP A 430 12.28 -1.52 -19.51
CA ASP A 430 11.09 -0.76 -19.81
C ASP A 430 10.47 -1.15 -21.16
N ALA A 431 11.30 -1.20 -22.21
CA ALA A 431 10.86 -1.65 -23.53
C ALA A 431 10.33 -3.10 -23.52
N ALA A 432 10.95 -4.00 -22.75
CA ALA A 432 10.47 -5.37 -22.61
C ALA A 432 9.10 -5.44 -21.90
N PHE A 433 8.92 -4.66 -20.83
CA PHE A 433 7.66 -4.59 -20.10
C PHE A 433 6.55 -3.91 -20.93
N LEU A 434 6.88 -2.84 -21.65
CA LEU A 434 5.95 -2.21 -22.59
C LEU A 434 5.55 -3.18 -23.71
N ALA A 435 6.50 -3.94 -24.26
CA ALA A 435 6.19 -4.95 -25.28
C ALA A 435 5.26 -6.04 -24.73
N PHE A 436 5.50 -6.52 -23.51
CA PHE A 436 4.63 -7.45 -22.81
C PHE A 436 3.24 -6.87 -22.59
N ALA A 437 3.13 -5.62 -22.12
CA ALA A 437 1.88 -4.96 -21.85
C ALA A 437 1.05 -4.68 -23.13
N ILE A 438 1.71 -4.32 -24.23
CA ILE A 438 1.06 -3.89 -25.48
C ILE A 438 0.72 -5.07 -26.39
N PHE A 439 1.66 -5.99 -26.56
CA PHE A 439 1.57 -7.07 -27.56
C PHE A 439 1.30 -8.44 -26.93
N GLY A 440 1.67 -8.62 -25.66
CA GLY A 440 1.68 -9.92 -25.01
C GLY A 440 2.84 -10.80 -25.53
N VAL A 441 2.95 -11.99 -24.94
CA VAL A 441 3.94 -13.00 -25.31
C VAL A 441 3.31 -14.39 -25.33
N PRO A 442 3.89 -15.36 -26.05
CA PRO A 442 3.43 -16.75 -25.97
C PRO A 442 3.49 -17.29 -24.53
N GLU A 443 2.57 -18.17 -24.17
CA GLU A 443 2.40 -18.72 -22.81
C GLU A 443 3.71 -19.31 -22.25
N TRP A 444 4.45 -20.08 -23.09
CA TRP A 444 5.72 -20.67 -22.69
C TRP A 444 6.75 -19.61 -22.26
N LEU A 445 6.78 -18.45 -22.93
CA LEU A 445 7.68 -17.36 -22.60
C LEU A 445 7.23 -16.61 -21.34
N ALA A 446 5.92 -16.40 -21.19
CA ALA A 446 5.34 -15.83 -19.98
C ALA A 446 5.67 -16.69 -18.75
N LYS A 447 5.56 -18.03 -18.87
CA LYS A 447 5.93 -19.00 -17.82
C LYS A 447 7.43 -19.00 -17.56
N ALA A 448 8.27 -19.06 -18.60
CA ALA A 448 9.72 -19.08 -18.46
C ALA A 448 10.29 -17.82 -17.81
N THR A 449 9.66 -16.67 -18.04
CA THR A 449 10.01 -15.38 -17.43
C THR A 449 9.26 -15.11 -16.12
N LEU A 450 8.40 -16.01 -15.66
CA LEU A 450 7.49 -15.84 -14.54
C LEU A 450 6.49 -14.68 -14.69
N LEU A 451 6.49 -13.98 -15.82
CA LEU A 451 5.55 -12.89 -16.10
C LEU A 451 4.10 -13.36 -16.19
N SER A 452 3.88 -14.68 -16.35
CA SER A 452 2.54 -15.28 -16.28
C SER A 452 1.77 -14.98 -14.96
N ASN A 453 2.45 -14.52 -13.94
CA ASN A 453 1.86 -14.18 -12.63
C ASN A 453 1.63 -12.67 -12.42
N THR A 454 1.99 -11.80 -13.38
CA THR A 454 2.06 -10.35 -13.13
C THR A 454 0.73 -9.60 -13.25
N THR A 455 -0.19 -10.01 -14.10
CA THR A 455 -1.43 -9.29 -14.41
C THR A 455 -1.20 -7.84 -14.90
N ALA A 456 -2.22 -7.00 -14.91
CA ALA A 456 -2.12 -5.57 -15.22
C ALA A 456 -1.19 -4.79 -14.25
N ARG A 457 -0.80 -5.39 -13.14
CA ARG A 457 0.10 -4.79 -12.13
C ARG A 457 1.52 -4.52 -12.64
N ILE A 458 1.86 -4.95 -13.85
CA ILE A 458 3.11 -4.55 -14.51
C ILE A 458 3.11 -3.04 -14.84
N LEU A 459 1.97 -2.40 -15.09
CA LEU A 459 1.89 -0.99 -15.48
C LEU A 459 2.45 -0.02 -14.42
N PRO A 460 2.10 -0.09 -13.12
CA PRO A 460 2.72 0.74 -12.09
C PRO A 460 4.23 0.52 -11.99
N ILE A 461 4.75 -0.65 -12.36
CA ILE A 461 6.19 -0.93 -12.32
C ILE A 461 6.89 -0.32 -13.53
N ILE A 462 6.26 -0.26 -14.70
CA ILE A 462 6.73 0.56 -15.83
C ILE A 462 6.87 2.02 -15.38
N CYS A 463 5.85 2.59 -14.75
CA CYS A 463 5.92 3.95 -14.19
C CYS A 463 7.06 4.13 -13.18
N LEU A 464 7.35 3.11 -12.33
CA LEU A 464 8.49 3.15 -11.42
C LEU A 464 9.83 3.23 -12.17
N ILE A 465 9.99 2.44 -13.24
CA ILE A 465 11.19 2.50 -14.11
C ILE A 465 11.32 3.90 -14.71
N GLU A 466 10.22 4.47 -15.19
CA GLU A 466 10.20 5.83 -15.76
C GLU A 466 10.58 6.90 -14.72
N ILE A 467 10.10 6.81 -13.47
CA ILE A 467 10.53 7.70 -12.38
C ILE A 467 12.05 7.61 -12.16
N ILE A 468 12.59 6.39 -12.12
CA ILE A 468 14.03 6.16 -11.92
C ILE A 468 14.81 6.76 -13.09
N LEU A 469 14.42 6.46 -14.33
CA LEU A 469 15.04 7.03 -15.55
C LEU A 469 14.98 8.57 -15.54
N TYR A 470 13.78 9.12 -15.31
CA TYR A 470 13.54 10.56 -15.29
C TYR A 470 14.47 11.27 -14.30
N LEU A 471 14.51 10.82 -13.04
CA LEU A 471 15.31 11.43 -11.98
C LEU A 471 16.82 11.21 -12.16
N LYS A 472 17.21 10.04 -12.66
CA LYS A 472 18.60 9.72 -12.98
C LYS A 472 19.14 10.68 -14.05
N ILE A 473 18.40 10.87 -15.15
CA ILE A 473 18.79 11.74 -16.25
C ILE A 473 18.74 13.20 -15.80
N LEU A 474 17.71 13.60 -15.07
CA LEU A 474 17.54 14.96 -14.54
C LEU A 474 18.71 15.34 -13.63
N SER A 475 19.19 14.39 -12.83
CA SER A 475 20.32 14.60 -11.91
C SER A 475 21.69 14.60 -12.60
N ALA A 476 21.80 14.11 -13.82
CA ALA A 476 23.09 13.99 -14.51
C ALA A 476 23.73 15.33 -14.88
N THR A 477 22.91 16.36 -15.14
CA THR A 477 23.37 17.71 -15.47
C THR A 477 22.30 18.74 -15.16
N ASP A 478 22.68 19.94 -14.78
CA ASP A 478 21.76 21.07 -14.61
C ASP A 478 21.61 21.89 -15.91
N GLU A 479 22.41 21.57 -16.96
CA GLU A 479 22.33 22.18 -18.26
C GLU A 479 21.25 21.54 -19.16
N PRO A 480 20.70 22.30 -20.12
CA PRO A 480 19.71 21.78 -21.06
C PRO A 480 20.19 20.54 -21.80
N LEU A 481 19.28 19.60 -22.04
CA LEU A 481 19.61 18.37 -22.76
C LEU A 481 20.02 18.65 -24.21
N ALA A 482 19.38 19.62 -24.88
CA ALA A 482 19.77 20.14 -26.20
C ALA A 482 20.64 21.39 -26.07
N ALA A 483 21.75 21.46 -26.82
CA ALA A 483 22.71 22.55 -26.74
C ALA A 483 22.22 23.85 -27.46
N LYS A 484 21.69 23.71 -28.69
CA LYS A 484 21.27 24.84 -29.52
C LYS A 484 19.89 25.36 -29.12
N LYS A 485 19.69 26.69 -29.11
CA LYS A 485 18.39 27.31 -28.74
C LYS A 485 17.23 26.83 -29.60
N TRP A 486 17.39 26.76 -30.90
CA TRP A 486 16.34 26.28 -31.81
C TRP A 486 15.98 24.80 -31.53
N SER A 487 16.98 23.95 -31.27
CA SER A 487 16.77 22.54 -30.93
C SER A 487 15.99 22.41 -29.63
N ARG A 488 16.25 23.26 -28.62
CA ARG A 488 15.44 23.30 -27.37
C ARG A 488 13.98 23.64 -27.65
N ALA A 489 13.75 24.67 -28.47
CA ALA A 489 12.41 25.08 -28.85
C ALA A 489 11.65 23.94 -29.56
N VAL A 490 12.31 23.27 -30.50
CA VAL A 490 11.74 22.11 -31.21
C VAL A 490 11.38 20.99 -30.23
N PHE A 491 12.28 20.60 -29.32
CA PHE A 491 11.99 19.55 -28.34
C PHE A 491 10.90 19.94 -27.34
N ILE A 492 10.81 21.21 -26.93
CA ILE A 492 9.72 21.70 -26.08
C ILE A 492 8.39 21.61 -26.82
N VAL A 493 8.33 22.04 -28.08
CA VAL A 493 7.11 21.97 -28.90
C VAL A 493 6.68 20.51 -29.11
N LEU A 494 7.61 19.62 -29.48
CA LEU A 494 7.35 18.20 -29.62
C LEU A 494 6.88 17.59 -28.29
N GLY A 495 7.48 17.98 -27.17
CA GLY A 495 7.06 17.53 -25.83
C GLY A 495 5.65 17.98 -25.48
N ILE A 496 5.26 19.20 -25.83
CA ILE A 496 3.89 19.70 -25.66
C ILE A 496 2.92 18.89 -26.51
N LEU A 497 3.25 18.67 -27.79
CA LEU A 497 2.40 17.89 -28.71
C LEU A 497 2.22 16.45 -28.22
N LEU A 498 3.28 15.80 -27.77
CA LEU A 498 3.24 14.45 -27.21
C LEU A 498 2.46 14.39 -25.89
N SER A 499 2.60 15.40 -25.03
CA SER A 499 1.80 15.50 -23.80
C SER A 499 0.32 15.66 -24.11
N CYS A 500 -0.03 16.49 -25.08
CA CYS A 500 -1.40 16.65 -25.54
C CYS A 500 -1.95 15.35 -26.15
N PHE A 501 -1.14 14.63 -26.92
CA PHE A 501 -1.51 13.33 -27.48
C PHE A 501 -1.73 12.27 -26.39
N ALA A 502 -0.81 12.15 -25.45
CA ALA A 502 -0.94 11.19 -24.32
C ALA A 502 -2.21 11.47 -23.51
N VAL A 503 -2.49 12.72 -23.20
CA VAL A 503 -3.69 13.13 -22.47
C VAL A 503 -4.96 12.92 -23.29
N TRP A 504 -4.91 13.17 -24.60
CA TRP A 504 -6.04 12.87 -25.51
C TRP A 504 -6.30 11.35 -25.57
N ALA A 505 -5.25 10.52 -25.66
CA ALA A 505 -5.37 9.06 -25.64
C ALA A 505 -5.96 8.58 -24.30
N ALA A 506 -5.49 9.14 -23.17
CA ALA A 506 -6.02 8.87 -21.86
C ALA A 506 -7.52 9.23 -21.75
N ALA A 507 -7.90 10.42 -22.20
CA ALA A 507 -9.29 10.85 -22.18
C ALA A 507 -10.20 9.94 -23.01
N ARG A 508 -9.67 9.31 -24.07
CA ARG A 508 -10.43 8.35 -24.89
C ARG A 508 -10.54 6.96 -24.28
N SER A 509 -9.50 6.48 -23.61
CA SER A 509 -9.43 5.11 -23.11
C SER A 509 -9.84 4.97 -21.64
N ILE A 510 -9.62 6.00 -20.81
CA ILE A 510 -9.77 5.93 -19.35
C ILE A 510 -11.00 6.69 -18.87
N ASP A 511 -11.38 7.79 -19.50
CA ASP A 511 -12.53 8.62 -19.10
C ASP A 511 -13.82 7.80 -18.93
N PRO A 512 -14.21 6.93 -19.89
CA PRO A 512 -15.40 6.09 -19.74
C PRO A 512 -15.34 5.10 -18.59
N ILE A 513 -14.13 4.73 -18.16
CA ILE A 513 -13.90 3.78 -17.04
C ILE A 513 -13.95 4.52 -15.71
N LEU A 514 -13.39 5.74 -15.64
CA LEU A 514 -13.27 6.50 -14.40
C LEU A 514 -14.60 7.12 -13.95
N LEU A 515 -15.32 7.74 -14.89
CA LEU A 515 -16.58 8.44 -14.63
C LEU A 515 -17.58 8.14 -15.76
N PRO A 516 -18.19 6.94 -15.77
CA PRO A 516 -19.00 6.47 -16.88
C PRO A 516 -20.24 7.35 -17.15
N GLU A 517 -20.78 8.02 -16.14
CA GLU A 517 -22.02 8.81 -16.28
C GLU A 517 -21.77 10.26 -16.71
N HIS A 518 -20.72 10.89 -16.25
CA HIS A 518 -20.52 12.34 -16.38
C HIS A 518 -19.26 12.72 -17.13
N GLY A 519 -18.33 11.80 -17.31
CA GLY A 519 -16.98 12.06 -17.85
C GLY A 519 -16.12 12.95 -16.95
N VAL A 520 -14.84 12.99 -17.21
CA VAL A 520 -13.87 13.83 -16.49
C VAL A 520 -13.93 15.25 -17.08
N PRO A 521 -14.00 16.32 -16.25
CA PRO A 521 -14.03 17.69 -16.74
C PRO A 521 -12.87 18.02 -17.69
N LYS A 522 -13.14 18.65 -18.83
CA LYS A 522 -12.12 19.02 -19.84
C LYS A 522 -10.98 19.84 -19.24
N ALA A 523 -11.27 20.70 -18.25
CA ALA A 523 -10.28 21.49 -17.54
C ALA A 523 -9.22 20.63 -16.84
N TYR A 524 -9.59 19.46 -16.34
CA TYR A 524 -8.65 18.49 -15.76
C TYR A 524 -7.64 18.02 -16.81
N TRP A 525 -8.10 17.59 -17.98
CA TRP A 525 -7.25 17.10 -19.04
C TRP A 525 -6.29 18.17 -19.55
N ILE A 526 -6.76 19.42 -19.68
CA ILE A 526 -5.92 20.57 -20.05
C ILE A 526 -4.86 20.80 -18.97
N GLY A 527 -5.26 20.81 -17.70
CA GLY A 527 -4.33 20.97 -16.57
C GLY A 527 -3.26 19.86 -16.52
N PHE A 528 -3.66 18.62 -16.73
CA PHE A 528 -2.73 17.49 -16.76
C PHE A 528 -1.78 17.56 -17.95
N ALA A 529 -2.25 17.95 -19.13
CA ALA A 529 -1.41 18.19 -20.30
C ALA A 529 -0.37 19.29 -20.04
N ALA A 530 -0.76 20.35 -19.33
CA ALA A 530 0.16 21.43 -18.93
C ALA A 530 1.23 20.93 -17.94
N ILE A 531 0.85 20.08 -16.97
CA ILE A 531 1.79 19.46 -16.03
C ILE A 531 2.81 18.60 -16.79
N MET A 532 2.35 17.66 -17.63
CA MET A 532 3.25 16.81 -18.44
C MET A 532 4.17 17.64 -19.33
N SER A 533 3.63 18.68 -19.99
CA SER A 533 4.40 19.59 -20.81
C SER A 533 5.48 20.31 -20.01
N ALA A 534 5.19 20.71 -18.77
CA ALA A 534 6.16 21.34 -17.87
C ALA A 534 7.26 20.36 -17.47
N PHE A 535 6.94 19.09 -17.16
CA PHE A 535 7.90 18.05 -16.86
C PHE A 535 8.86 17.80 -18.03
N MET A 536 8.33 17.73 -19.25
CA MET A 536 9.14 17.57 -20.46
C MET A 536 9.99 18.80 -20.75
N ALA A 537 9.40 19.99 -20.73
CA ALA A 537 10.10 21.25 -21.01
C ALA A 537 11.26 21.48 -20.04
N TYR A 538 11.12 21.07 -18.79
CA TYR A 538 12.13 21.26 -17.76
C TYR A 538 13.50 20.65 -18.13
N PHE A 539 13.55 19.57 -18.93
CA PHE A 539 14.82 19.00 -19.43
C PHE A 539 15.57 19.91 -20.40
N PHE A 540 14.86 20.81 -21.07
CA PHE A 540 15.41 21.71 -22.10
C PHE A 540 15.64 23.12 -21.58
N LEU A 541 15.40 23.39 -20.29
CA LEU A 541 15.68 24.62 -19.59
C LEU A 541 16.98 24.55 -18.77
N HIS A 542 17.53 25.69 -18.40
CA HIS A 542 18.64 25.79 -17.43
C HIS A 542 18.08 25.58 -16.02
N ARG A 543 18.41 24.45 -15.37
CA ARG A 543 17.89 24.02 -14.11
C ARG A 543 18.67 24.54 -12.91
N LYS A 544 18.63 25.86 -12.72
CA LYS A 544 19.39 26.59 -11.67
C LYS A 544 18.48 27.51 -10.87
N GLY A 545 18.95 27.92 -9.69
CA GLY A 545 18.32 28.94 -8.86
C GLY A 545 16.85 28.63 -8.47
N LEU A 546 16.01 29.64 -8.63
CA LEU A 546 14.59 29.56 -8.23
C LEU A 546 13.81 28.54 -9.03
N LEU A 547 14.03 28.44 -10.34
CA LEU A 547 13.32 27.46 -11.20
C LEU A 547 13.47 26.02 -10.68
N LYS A 548 14.70 25.64 -10.28
CA LYS A 548 14.97 24.30 -9.73
C LYS A 548 14.24 24.08 -8.41
N LYS A 549 14.26 25.05 -7.52
CA LYS A 549 13.57 24.95 -6.22
C LYS A 549 12.05 24.83 -6.39
N LEU A 550 11.47 25.70 -7.22
CA LEU A 550 10.03 25.66 -7.50
C LEU A 550 9.60 24.35 -8.14
N PHE A 551 10.37 23.84 -9.12
CA PHE A 551 10.04 22.57 -9.75
C PHE A 551 10.00 21.42 -8.72
N ILE A 552 11.02 21.31 -7.86
CA ILE A 552 11.07 20.28 -6.81
C ILE A 552 9.87 20.41 -5.86
N ILE A 553 9.57 21.63 -5.40
CA ILE A 553 8.44 21.89 -4.49
C ILE A 553 7.12 21.54 -5.15
N CYS A 554 6.90 21.95 -6.40
CA CYS A 554 5.66 21.66 -7.13
C CYS A 554 5.46 20.15 -7.33
N VAL A 555 6.53 19.41 -7.66
CA VAL A 555 6.44 17.96 -7.83
C VAL A 555 6.18 17.26 -6.50
N CYS A 556 6.86 17.66 -5.42
CA CYS A 556 6.59 17.11 -4.10
C CYS A 556 5.15 17.40 -3.65
N ALA A 557 4.64 18.61 -3.88
CA ALA A 557 3.26 18.99 -3.56
C ALA A 557 2.26 18.19 -4.40
N LEU A 558 2.51 18.04 -5.70
CA LEU A 558 1.67 17.23 -6.59
C LEU A 558 1.59 15.78 -6.12
N ALA A 559 2.74 15.15 -5.84
CA ALA A 559 2.80 13.78 -5.34
C ALA A 559 2.09 13.64 -3.98
N PHE A 560 2.32 14.57 -3.06
CA PHE A 560 1.67 14.57 -1.75
C PHE A 560 0.15 14.68 -1.90
N LEU A 561 -0.34 15.63 -2.66
CA LEU A 561 -1.78 15.83 -2.87
C LEU A 561 -2.45 14.61 -3.51
N SER A 562 -1.77 13.89 -4.40
CA SER A 562 -2.35 12.71 -5.05
C SER A 562 -2.41 11.46 -4.15
N GLY A 563 -1.59 11.38 -3.11
CA GLY A 563 -1.51 10.18 -2.26
C GLY A 563 -1.98 10.38 -0.83
N ALA A 564 -1.69 11.52 -0.21
CA ALA A 564 -1.94 11.75 1.22
C ALA A 564 -3.44 11.70 1.62
N PHE A 565 -4.34 11.86 0.65
CA PHE A 565 -5.79 11.82 0.88
C PHE A 565 -6.43 10.47 0.54
N VAL A 566 -5.65 9.48 0.13
CA VAL A 566 -6.16 8.11 -0.13
C VAL A 566 -6.54 7.44 1.17
N ASN A 567 -5.63 7.46 2.15
CA ASN A 567 -5.84 6.86 3.46
C ASN A 567 -6.30 7.92 4.48
N PRO A 568 -7.22 7.59 5.39
CA PRO A 568 -7.53 8.46 6.52
C PRO A 568 -6.36 8.56 7.49
N ILE A 569 -6.43 9.49 8.44
CA ILE A 569 -5.68 9.40 9.69
C ILE A 569 -6.70 9.06 10.77
N MET A 570 -6.57 7.87 11.28
CA MET A 570 -7.35 7.33 12.40
C MET A 570 -6.46 7.21 13.63
N ARG A 571 -7.09 6.91 14.76
CA ARG A 571 -6.43 6.68 16.03
C ARG A 571 -7.12 5.53 16.77
N THR A 572 -6.36 4.66 17.42
CA THR A 572 -6.84 3.48 18.15
C THR A 572 -7.59 2.47 17.27
N ALA A 573 -8.02 1.35 17.84
CA ALA A 573 -8.89 0.37 17.18
C ALA A 573 -10.36 0.45 17.66
N ASP A 574 -10.76 1.60 18.23
CA ASP A 574 -12.09 1.79 18.83
C ASP A 574 -13.24 1.60 17.83
N ALA A 575 -13.01 1.86 16.54
CA ALA A 575 -14.01 1.59 15.50
C ALA A 575 -14.40 0.10 15.38
N ILE A 576 -13.58 -0.80 15.95
CA ILE A 576 -13.87 -2.25 16.05
C ILE A 576 -14.26 -2.62 17.48
N TYR A 577 -13.48 -2.20 18.48
CA TYR A 577 -13.63 -2.71 19.84
C TYR A 577 -14.65 -1.92 20.70
N ASP A 578 -14.85 -0.64 20.43
CA ASP A 578 -15.82 0.19 21.15
C ASP A 578 -17.20 0.12 20.46
N LYS A 579 -17.81 -1.05 20.51
CA LYS A 579 -19.10 -1.38 19.92
C LYS A 579 -19.87 -2.33 20.84
N PRO A 580 -21.21 -2.14 21.05
CA PRO A 580 -22.01 -3.07 21.85
C PRO A 580 -21.94 -4.51 21.32
N LEU A 581 -21.96 -4.69 20.01
CA LEU A 581 -21.79 -6.02 19.40
C LEU A 581 -20.43 -6.64 19.72
N ALA A 582 -19.35 -5.85 19.78
CA ALA A 582 -18.02 -6.35 20.12
C ALA A 582 -17.96 -6.87 21.56
N GLU A 583 -18.54 -6.11 22.49
CA GLU A 583 -18.65 -6.51 23.92
C GLU A 583 -19.44 -7.80 24.05
N ALA A 584 -20.62 -7.88 23.44
CA ALA A 584 -21.47 -9.07 23.48
C ALA A 584 -20.76 -10.32 22.89
N VAL A 585 -20.04 -10.16 21.78
CA VAL A 585 -19.29 -11.26 21.16
C VAL A 585 -18.16 -11.75 22.07
N GLN A 586 -17.39 -10.83 22.67
CA GLN A 586 -16.29 -11.18 23.56
C GLN A 586 -16.80 -11.81 24.88
N GLU A 587 -17.91 -11.32 25.44
CA GLU A 587 -18.54 -11.92 26.63
C GLU A 587 -19.03 -13.33 26.35
N LEU A 588 -19.78 -13.56 25.25
CA LEU A 588 -20.26 -14.87 24.86
C LEU A 588 -19.10 -15.86 24.63
N GLN A 589 -18.01 -15.41 23.97
CA GLN A 589 -16.84 -16.27 23.75
C GLN A 589 -16.06 -16.58 25.04
N GLN A 590 -16.13 -15.74 26.07
CA GLN A 590 -15.52 -16.02 27.38
C GLN A 590 -16.38 -16.96 28.24
N GLU A 591 -17.70 -16.79 28.18
CA GLU A 591 -18.63 -17.57 29.02
C GLU A 591 -18.93 -18.94 28.41
N GLU A 592 -19.26 -18.98 27.11
CA GLU A 592 -19.63 -20.17 26.35
C GLU A 592 -18.97 -20.15 24.97
N PRO A 593 -17.69 -20.53 24.85
CA PRO A 593 -16.99 -20.56 23.58
C PRO A 593 -17.72 -21.43 22.54
N GLY A 594 -17.91 -20.90 21.33
CA GLY A 594 -18.64 -21.61 20.28
C GLY A 594 -18.21 -21.23 18.86
N THR A 595 -18.74 -21.95 17.89
CA THR A 595 -18.54 -21.70 16.44
C THR A 595 -19.65 -20.80 15.91
N TRP A 596 -19.26 -19.81 15.15
CA TRP A 596 -20.16 -18.79 14.62
C TRP A 596 -20.35 -18.91 13.12
N ILE A 597 -21.54 -18.48 12.68
CA ILE A 597 -21.82 -18.20 11.29
C ILE A 597 -22.45 -16.80 11.21
N ALA A 598 -22.19 -16.06 10.15
CA ALA A 598 -22.74 -14.74 10.03
C ALA A 598 -23.14 -14.39 8.60
N THR A 599 -24.15 -13.54 8.46
CA THR A 599 -24.53 -12.93 7.18
C THR A 599 -23.71 -11.67 6.93
N ASP A 600 -23.74 -11.18 5.70
CA ASP A 600 -23.23 -9.89 5.28
C ASP A 600 -21.77 -9.61 5.74
N GLN A 601 -21.56 -8.40 6.28
CA GLN A 601 -20.24 -7.92 6.69
C GLN A 601 -19.80 -8.42 8.07
N TYR A 602 -20.70 -9.00 8.88
CA TYR A 602 -20.39 -9.33 10.27
C TYR A 602 -19.28 -10.36 10.43
N SER A 603 -19.16 -11.31 9.50
CA SER A 603 -18.23 -12.44 9.59
C SER A 603 -16.80 -12.06 9.96
N ASN A 604 -16.24 -11.02 9.33
CA ASN A 604 -14.88 -10.62 9.61
C ASN A 604 -14.76 -9.65 10.82
N PHE A 605 -15.86 -8.99 11.21
CA PHE A 605 -15.93 -8.28 12.48
C PHE A 605 -15.88 -9.24 13.67
N LEU A 606 -16.58 -10.35 13.56
CA LEU A 606 -16.62 -11.40 14.60
C LEU A 606 -15.21 -11.97 14.85
N ILE A 607 -14.46 -12.30 13.79
CA ILE A 607 -13.09 -12.83 13.97
C ILE A 607 -12.16 -11.80 14.60
N ALA A 608 -12.33 -10.50 14.32
CA ALA A 608 -11.57 -9.44 14.96
C ALA A 608 -11.85 -9.32 16.46
N ASN A 609 -12.98 -9.86 16.93
CA ASN A 609 -13.40 -9.92 18.32
C ASN A 609 -13.26 -11.33 18.94
N GLY A 610 -12.52 -12.23 18.29
CA GLY A 610 -12.16 -13.54 18.84
C GLY A 610 -13.17 -14.66 18.57
N ALA A 611 -14.24 -14.42 17.81
CA ALA A 611 -15.27 -15.43 17.53
C ALA A 611 -14.90 -16.27 16.29
N PRO A 612 -14.71 -17.59 16.42
CA PRO A 612 -14.44 -18.49 15.30
C PRO A 612 -15.61 -18.50 14.31
N THR A 613 -15.44 -17.88 13.13
CA THR A 613 -16.55 -17.65 12.19
C THR A 613 -16.36 -18.37 10.88
N ILE A 614 -17.26 -19.31 10.55
CA ILE A 614 -17.24 -20.16 9.35
C ILE A 614 -17.25 -19.31 8.07
N THR A 615 -18.11 -18.32 8.02
CA THR A 615 -18.34 -17.45 6.84
C THR A 615 -17.38 -16.28 6.74
N SER A 616 -16.32 -16.22 7.57
CA SER A 616 -15.24 -15.27 7.36
C SER A 616 -14.52 -15.58 6.03
N THR A 617 -13.70 -14.66 5.53
CA THR A 617 -13.08 -14.81 4.22
C THR A 617 -12.40 -16.18 4.04
N ASN A 618 -12.80 -16.90 3.00
CA ASN A 618 -12.26 -18.23 2.63
C ASN A 618 -10.88 -18.09 1.99
N ILE A 619 -9.87 -17.77 2.79
CA ILE A 619 -8.51 -17.48 2.32
C ILE A 619 -7.85 -18.73 1.74
N PHE A 620 -8.03 -19.86 2.40
CA PHE A 620 -7.82 -21.22 1.89
C PHE A 620 -9.14 -21.97 1.99
N PRO A 621 -9.49 -22.81 1.03
CA PRO A 621 -10.70 -23.61 1.16
C PRO A 621 -10.59 -24.60 2.34
N ALA A 622 -11.61 -24.63 3.19
CA ALA A 622 -11.77 -25.66 4.22
C ALA A 622 -12.53 -26.84 3.57
N LEU A 623 -11.86 -27.58 2.66
CA LEU A 623 -12.48 -28.59 1.81
C LEU A 623 -13.24 -29.64 2.64
N GLU A 624 -12.60 -30.19 3.68
CA GLU A 624 -13.22 -31.18 4.56
C GLU A 624 -14.55 -30.73 5.20
N ARG A 625 -14.69 -29.42 5.48
CA ARG A 625 -15.94 -28.85 5.97
C ARG A 625 -16.99 -28.77 4.87
N TRP A 626 -16.61 -28.30 3.68
CA TRP A 626 -17.58 -28.14 2.61
C TRP A 626 -18.05 -29.48 2.04
N GLU A 627 -17.22 -30.52 2.12
CA GLU A 627 -17.57 -31.91 1.78
C GLU A 627 -18.68 -32.45 2.67
N LEU A 628 -18.86 -31.96 3.91
CA LEU A 628 -19.99 -32.32 4.76
C LEU A 628 -21.34 -31.90 4.15
N LEU A 629 -21.34 -30.79 3.40
CA LEU A 629 -22.54 -30.24 2.74
C LEU A 629 -22.65 -30.64 1.27
N ASP A 630 -21.56 -31.09 0.67
CA ASP A 630 -21.47 -31.52 -0.74
C ASP A 630 -20.67 -32.83 -0.86
N PRO A 631 -21.19 -33.95 -0.30
CA PRO A 631 -20.45 -35.21 -0.25
C PRO A 631 -20.14 -35.82 -1.63
N ASP A 632 -20.89 -35.41 -2.66
CA ASP A 632 -20.65 -35.82 -4.04
C ASP A 632 -19.62 -34.94 -4.76
N GLY A 633 -19.16 -33.84 -4.15
CA GLY A 633 -18.20 -32.88 -4.71
C GLY A 633 -18.68 -32.13 -5.94
N LYS A 634 -19.99 -32.00 -6.15
CA LYS A 634 -20.58 -31.36 -7.34
C LYS A 634 -20.28 -29.87 -7.43
N SER A 635 -20.08 -29.23 -6.27
CA SER A 635 -19.84 -27.80 -6.14
C SER A 635 -18.39 -27.44 -5.80
N GLU A 636 -17.46 -28.42 -5.83
CA GLU A 636 -16.07 -28.21 -5.43
C GLU A 636 -15.42 -27.02 -6.14
N GLU A 637 -15.63 -26.84 -7.44
CA GLU A 637 -15.09 -25.69 -8.18
C GLU A 637 -15.60 -24.34 -7.68
N ILE A 638 -16.74 -24.29 -6.98
CA ILE A 638 -17.33 -23.09 -6.43
C ILE A 638 -16.66 -22.74 -5.10
N TYR A 639 -16.50 -23.67 -4.19
CA TYR A 639 -15.95 -23.41 -2.85
C TYR A 639 -14.42 -23.63 -2.76
N ASN A 640 -13.80 -24.34 -3.69
CA ASN A 640 -12.35 -24.53 -3.75
C ASN A 640 -11.64 -23.28 -4.32
N ARG A 641 -11.78 -22.16 -3.65
CA ARG A 641 -11.18 -20.87 -4.06
C ARG A 641 -10.96 -19.94 -2.88
N TYR A 642 -10.10 -18.93 -3.08
CA TYR A 642 -10.16 -17.72 -2.28
C TYR A 642 -11.49 -17.02 -2.56
N ALA A 643 -12.27 -16.73 -1.54
CA ALA A 643 -13.55 -16.04 -1.72
C ALA A 643 -14.05 -15.34 -0.45
N HIS A 644 -14.83 -14.28 -0.68
CA HIS A 644 -15.78 -13.77 0.30
C HIS A 644 -17.04 -14.63 0.24
N ILE A 645 -17.45 -15.16 1.37
CA ILE A 645 -18.64 -16.02 1.48
C ILE A 645 -19.86 -15.14 1.76
N VAL A 646 -20.85 -15.23 0.88
CA VAL A 646 -22.18 -14.63 1.11
C VAL A 646 -23.09 -15.71 1.65
N LEU A 647 -23.60 -15.56 2.88
CA LEU A 647 -24.55 -16.47 3.48
C LEU A 647 -25.97 -16.02 3.21
N SER A 648 -26.82 -16.90 2.76
CA SER A 648 -28.27 -16.74 2.74
C SER A 648 -28.93 -18.01 3.25
N PHE A 649 -30.04 -17.89 3.97
CA PHE A 649 -30.80 -19.06 4.45
C PHE A 649 -31.85 -19.47 3.41
N THR A 650 -32.22 -20.75 3.41
CA THR A 650 -33.19 -21.32 2.48
C THR A 650 -33.95 -22.48 3.14
N GLU A 651 -35.20 -22.70 2.73
CA GLU A 651 -35.98 -23.92 3.09
C GLU A 651 -35.61 -25.11 2.24
N GLU A 652 -34.96 -24.87 1.09
CA GLU A 652 -34.49 -25.92 0.18
C GLU A 652 -33.23 -26.60 0.71
N GLU A 653 -32.73 -27.63 0.02
CA GLU A 653 -31.43 -28.24 0.33
C GLU A 653 -30.30 -27.18 0.21
N THR A 654 -29.28 -27.35 1.07
CA THR A 654 -28.10 -26.49 1.04
C THR A 654 -27.39 -26.56 -0.29
N ALA A 655 -27.00 -25.41 -0.81
CA ALA A 655 -26.36 -25.28 -2.13
C ALA A 655 -25.25 -24.23 -2.14
N PHE A 656 -24.26 -24.47 -2.99
CA PHE A 656 -23.20 -23.49 -3.30
C PHE A 656 -23.47 -22.85 -4.67
N GLU A 657 -23.45 -21.53 -4.73
CA GLU A 657 -23.69 -20.78 -5.96
C GLU A 657 -22.50 -19.85 -6.26
N SER A 658 -22.14 -19.74 -7.53
CA SER A 658 -21.09 -18.78 -7.94
C SER A 658 -21.56 -17.36 -7.66
N GLY A 659 -20.70 -16.55 -7.04
CA GLY A 659 -20.99 -15.15 -6.79
C GLY A 659 -20.85 -14.26 -8.01
N ALA A 660 -21.17 -12.98 -7.85
CA ALA A 660 -21.05 -11.97 -8.90
C ALA A 660 -19.60 -11.69 -9.33
N ALA A 661 -18.64 -11.92 -8.45
CA ALA A 661 -17.20 -11.79 -8.71
C ALA A 661 -16.51 -13.16 -8.57
N VAL A 662 -15.34 -13.29 -9.21
CA VAL A 662 -14.57 -14.55 -9.18
C VAL A 662 -14.06 -14.93 -7.80
N ASP A 663 -13.99 -13.97 -6.89
CA ASP A 663 -13.58 -14.07 -5.49
C ASP A 663 -14.76 -14.02 -4.51
N THR A 664 -15.94 -14.41 -4.96
CA THR A 664 -17.15 -14.55 -4.14
C THR A 664 -17.88 -15.84 -4.47
N PHE A 665 -18.53 -16.43 -3.46
CA PHE A 665 -19.57 -17.42 -3.66
C PHE A 665 -20.66 -17.27 -2.62
N THR A 666 -21.87 -17.76 -2.94
CA THR A 666 -23.00 -17.75 -2.03
C THR A 666 -23.20 -19.17 -1.47
N LEU A 667 -23.30 -19.27 -0.15
CA LEU A 667 -23.77 -20.45 0.56
C LEU A 667 -25.25 -20.24 0.89
N ARG A 668 -26.13 -20.96 0.17
CA ARG A 668 -27.54 -21.07 0.52
C ARG A 668 -27.69 -22.20 1.53
N LEU A 669 -27.88 -21.86 2.78
CA LEU A 669 -27.84 -22.81 3.90
C LEU A 669 -29.24 -23.15 4.40
N ASN A 670 -29.58 -24.45 4.41
CA ASN A 670 -30.72 -24.91 5.16
C ASN A 670 -30.41 -24.84 6.66
N PRO A 671 -31.30 -24.29 7.52
CA PRO A 671 -31.02 -24.15 8.96
C PRO A 671 -30.68 -25.46 9.65
N ASN A 672 -31.16 -26.61 9.18
CA ASN A 672 -30.82 -27.91 9.77
C ASN A 672 -29.34 -28.28 9.60
N ASP A 673 -28.67 -27.75 8.58
CA ASP A 673 -27.23 -27.96 8.36
C ASP A 673 -26.33 -27.12 9.29
N LEU A 674 -26.92 -26.25 10.12
CA LEU A 674 -26.21 -25.61 11.24
C LEU A 674 -25.64 -26.69 12.19
N PHE A 675 -26.37 -27.76 12.42
CA PHE A 675 -25.91 -28.87 13.25
C PHE A 675 -24.78 -29.66 12.58
N THR A 676 -24.89 -29.90 11.27
CA THR A 676 -23.83 -30.55 10.46
C THR A 676 -22.53 -29.76 10.52
N LEU A 677 -22.61 -28.42 10.52
CA LEU A 677 -21.46 -27.53 10.62
C LEU A 677 -20.98 -27.27 12.07
N GLY A 678 -21.71 -27.72 13.07
CA GLY A 678 -21.41 -27.49 14.50
C GLY A 678 -21.50 -26.02 14.87
N VAL A 679 -22.52 -25.30 14.38
CA VAL A 679 -22.74 -23.88 14.66
C VAL A 679 -23.45 -23.69 15.99
N ASP A 680 -22.88 -22.90 16.87
CA ASP A 680 -23.44 -22.51 18.16
C ASP A 680 -24.13 -21.13 18.13
N TYR A 681 -23.64 -20.22 17.27
CA TYR A 681 -24.14 -18.85 17.20
C TYR A 681 -24.33 -18.37 15.75
N ILE A 682 -25.41 -17.63 15.54
CA ILE A 682 -25.68 -16.92 14.27
C ILE A 682 -25.68 -15.44 14.54
N CYS A 683 -24.86 -14.68 13.81
CA CYS A 683 -24.93 -13.21 13.82
C CYS A 683 -25.47 -12.70 12.49
N THR A 684 -26.52 -11.90 12.54
CA THR A 684 -27.23 -11.46 11.36
C THR A 684 -27.85 -10.07 11.56
N SER A 685 -28.34 -9.45 10.48
CA SER A 685 -29.15 -8.24 10.58
C SER A 685 -30.55 -8.58 11.09
N PRO A 686 -31.23 -7.68 11.81
CA PRO A 686 -32.63 -7.88 12.24
C PRO A 686 -33.63 -8.14 11.11
N GLU A 687 -33.26 -7.73 9.87
CA GLU A 687 -34.10 -7.90 8.69
C GLU A 687 -33.89 -9.26 7.99
N THR A 688 -32.90 -10.06 8.42
CA THR A 688 -32.61 -11.34 7.81
C THR A 688 -33.67 -12.36 8.19
N ASP A 689 -34.31 -12.93 7.18
CA ASP A 689 -35.28 -14.02 7.39
C ASP A 689 -34.52 -15.36 7.49
N ILE A 690 -34.68 -16.04 8.64
CA ILE A 690 -34.17 -17.38 8.86
C ILE A 690 -35.39 -18.32 8.90
N PRO A 691 -35.56 -19.19 7.89
CA PRO A 691 -36.71 -20.10 7.86
C PRO A 691 -36.61 -21.12 8.97
N THR A 692 -37.56 -21.07 9.94
CA THR A 692 -37.58 -21.91 11.12
C THR A 692 -38.73 -22.91 11.10
N GLU A 693 -39.62 -22.92 10.08
CA GLU A 693 -40.81 -23.76 10.05
C GLU A 693 -40.47 -25.28 10.12
N HIS A 694 -39.35 -25.68 9.52
CA HIS A 694 -38.86 -27.05 9.50
C HIS A 694 -37.51 -27.23 10.22
N PHE A 695 -37.10 -26.24 11.01
CA PHE A 695 -35.86 -26.32 11.75
C PHE A 695 -36.01 -27.25 12.96
N ALA A 696 -35.15 -28.25 13.08
CA ALA A 696 -35.18 -29.27 14.15
C ALA A 696 -34.54 -28.77 15.46
N GLY A 697 -34.38 -27.48 15.64
CA GLY A 697 -33.79 -26.87 16.81
C GLY A 697 -34.47 -25.57 17.20
N THR A 698 -33.82 -24.82 18.10
CA THR A 698 -34.30 -23.51 18.58
C THR A 698 -33.29 -22.41 18.29
N LEU A 699 -33.77 -21.22 17.95
CA LEU A 699 -32.98 -20.01 17.83
C LEU A 699 -33.39 -19.05 18.96
N THR A 700 -32.50 -18.88 19.94
CA THR A 700 -32.76 -17.99 21.08
C THR A 700 -31.94 -16.70 20.91
N PRO A 701 -32.57 -15.51 20.80
CA PRO A 701 -31.84 -14.29 20.74
C PRO A 701 -31.10 -14.03 22.07
N VAL A 702 -29.77 -13.84 22.00
CA VAL A 702 -28.91 -13.56 23.17
C VAL A 702 -28.36 -12.14 23.13
N TYR A 703 -28.42 -11.47 21.98
CA TYR A 703 -28.12 -10.07 21.79
C TYR A 703 -28.97 -9.51 20.65
N GLU A 704 -29.45 -8.28 20.80
CA GLU A 704 -30.21 -7.59 19.75
C GLU A 704 -30.03 -6.06 19.88
N ASP A 705 -29.69 -5.42 18.76
CA ASP A 705 -29.75 -3.98 18.60
C ASP A 705 -30.40 -3.62 17.23
N SER A 706 -30.39 -2.34 16.83
CA SER A 706 -31.05 -1.91 15.59
C SER A 706 -30.30 -2.41 14.31
N ARG A 707 -29.11 -2.94 14.45
CA ARG A 707 -28.23 -3.36 13.35
C ARG A 707 -27.92 -4.83 13.33
N ALA A 708 -27.83 -5.48 14.48
CA ALA A 708 -27.40 -6.88 14.60
C ALA A 708 -28.23 -7.66 15.63
N VAL A 709 -28.39 -8.96 15.35
CA VAL A 709 -28.97 -9.93 16.28
C VAL A 709 -28.02 -11.12 16.36
N ILE A 710 -27.78 -11.60 17.58
CA ILE A 710 -27.09 -12.87 17.81
C ILE A 710 -28.12 -13.88 18.32
N TYR A 711 -28.24 -14.98 17.58
CA TYR A 711 -29.02 -16.13 18.02
C TYR A 711 -28.10 -17.25 18.53
N ARG A 712 -28.46 -17.83 19.67
CA ARG A 712 -27.88 -19.12 20.08
C ARG A 712 -28.67 -20.24 19.40
N VAL A 713 -27.96 -21.21 18.85
CA VAL A 713 -28.53 -22.41 18.23
C VAL A 713 -28.62 -23.47 19.29
N GLY A 714 -29.85 -23.97 19.58
CA GLY A 714 -30.13 -25.01 20.54
C GLY A 714 -30.74 -26.25 19.88
N THR A 715 -30.52 -27.43 20.45
CA THR A 715 -31.31 -28.64 20.16
C THR A 715 -32.53 -28.66 21.07
N ASP A 716 -33.70 -29.01 20.54
CA ASP A 716 -34.91 -29.23 21.34
C ASP A 716 -34.74 -30.31 22.42
#